data_027c329f1a091452266a0dd4cfc94399
#
_entry.id   027c329f1a091452266a0dd4cfc94399
#
_cell.length_a   1.000
_cell.length_b   1.000
_cell.length_c   1.000
_cell.angle_alpha   90.00
_cell.angle_beta   90.00
_cell.angle_gamma   90.00
#
_symmetry.space_group_name_H-M   'P 1'
#
loop_
_entity.id
_entity.type
_entity.pdbx_description
1 polymer ?
#
loop_
_entity_poly.entity_id
_entity_poly.type
_entity_poly.pdbx_seq_one_letter_code
_entity_poly.pdbx_strand_id
1 'polypeptide(L)'
;MTAEDRIAAYQAFLAAKAQLAPASGIDIDPGKVHPILKPHQRDAVLWAIHGGRRALFESFGLGKTLQQLEIERLILAETGGRGLIVCPLGIRQEFTRDAWMLGIETQFIRATSEASADGIYLTNYESVRDGKLDPRGFDVVSLDEAAILRGFGGTKTFRELMRLYEGSSAFRFVATATPSPNEYIELLSYAAFLDILDVGQGKTRFFKRNSEHADRLTLHPHMEDEFWHWVASWALFLQKPSDLGHDDDGYELPPLDIRWHEVSSPLAPLFGEGQHKDGQGFMFRDASLGVVDAAREKRLSLAARIAKTAEIVAESPDDHFLLWHDLEDERHAIEKAIPAAVSVWGSQDLDERERRITGFSDGELRILSTKPVIAGSGCNFQRHCHRAVFTGIGFKFSDFIQAIHRIHRFLQGQPVRIDIIYSDAEHGIRDQLERKWRQHDQLVARMGDIIRGRGLARDAMDGIRRGRGVARAEAIGDGYHLVNNDAVLEAIGMPDASAGLIVTSIPFATQYEYTPSYNDFGHTEDNAHFWQQMDFLTPELVRVLAPGRIACIHVKDRITPGGLSGLGFQTLQPFHAEAIAHYMRHGLALMAMITVVTDVVRENNQTYRLGWTEQCKDGTKMGAGVPEYVLVFRKPPSDSATSYADVPVARRKAGYPRARWQVDAHGFWRSSGDRPLLPEEVGTLPASDMFRRFRDHWLASVYDYRQHVELGEHLEDKARLPSGFMLLQPPSWHDDVWTDVARMRTLNMMQERKGQQYHLCPLQFDIVERLIDRYSNPGETVLDPFGGLMTVPYCAVRMGRRGVGIELNTRYWLDGAAYVRAAADEAATPSLFDLIDLGEMEATL
;
A
#
# COMPACT_ATOMS: atom_id res chain seq x y z
N MET A 1 -37.90 -3.86 11.28
CA MET A 1 -37.39 -3.00 10.16
C MET A 1 -37.96 -3.53 8.87
N THR A 2 -38.52 -2.70 8.03
CA THR A 2 -38.96 -3.08 6.69
C THR A 2 -37.70 -3.33 5.77
N ALA A 3 -37.93 -3.91 4.59
CA ALA A 3 -36.84 -4.05 3.62
C ALA A 3 -36.26 -2.68 3.22
N GLU A 4 -37.12 -1.68 3.05
CA GLU A 4 -36.72 -0.30 2.74
C GLU A 4 -35.88 0.32 3.87
N ASP A 5 -36.23 0.12 5.14
CA ASP A 5 -35.43 0.61 6.28
C ASP A 5 -34.01 -0.03 6.28
N ARG A 6 -33.93 -1.34 5.97
CA ARG A 6 -32.64 -2.06 5.92
C ARG A 6 -31.76 -1.56 4.78
N ILE A 7 -32.35 -1.34 3.60
CA ILE A 7 -31.63 -0.76 2.46
C ILE A 7 -31.12 0.63 2.77
N ALA A 8 -31.97 1.49 3.36
CA ALA A 8 -31.60 2.85 3.73
C ALA A 8 -30.46 2.88 4.76
N ALA A 9 -30.51 2.01 5.78
CA ALA A 9 -29.44 1.89 6.78
C ALA A 9 -28.10 1.43 6.14
N TYR A 10 -28.16 0.45 5.24
CA TYR A 10 -26.98 -0.01 4.52
C TYR A 10 -26.39 1.06 3.58
N GLN A 11 -27.26 1.79 2.87
CA GLN A 11 -26.81 2.90 2.03
C GLN A 11 -26.16 4.03 2.83
N ALA A 12 -26.67 4.33 4.03
CA ALA A 12 -26.04 5.28 4.95
C ALA A 12 -24.66 4.80 5.42
N PHE A 13 -24.53 3.51 5.74
CA PHE A 13 -23.22 2.90 6.07
C PHE A 13 -22.22 3.03 4.90
N LEU A 14 -22.66 2.70 3.67
CA LEU A 14 -21.81 2.84 2.48
C LEU A 14 -21.43 4.30 2.20
N ALA A 15 -22.30 5.24 2.49
CA ALA A 15 -21.97 6.66 2.37
C ALA A 15 -20.87 7.08 3.36
N ALA A 16 -20.89 6.53 4.57
CA ALA A 16 -19.86 6.76 5.58
C ALA A 16 -18.51 6.12 5.24
N LYS A 17 -18.47 5.06 4.39
CA LYS A 17 -17.21 4.45 3.89
C LYS A 17 -16.41 5.38 2.98
N ALA A 18 -17.06 6.37 2.35
CA ALA A 18 -16.41 7.36 1.49
C ALA A 18 -15.61 8.35 2.36
N GLN A 19 -14.51 7.89 2.95
CA GLN A 19 -13.69 8.76 3.78
C GLN A 19 -12.83 9.69 2.94
N LEU A 20 -13.21 10.96 3.01
CA LEU A 20 -12.31 12.07 2.78
C LEU A 20 -11.68 12.47 4.11
N ALA A 21 -10.54 13.16 4.06
CA ALA A 21 -9.94 13.70 5.27
C ALA A 21 -10.95 14.58 5.99
N PRO A 22 -11.23 14.34 7.28
CA PRO A 22 -12.23 15.10 8.01
C PRO A 22 -11.86 16.57 8.04
N ALA A 23 -12.86 17.44 7.97
CA ALA A 23 -12.69 18.84 8.31
C ALA A 23 -12.80 18.97 9.84
N SER A 24 -11.64 18.94 10.51
CA SER A 24 -11.53 19.01 11.99
C SER A 24 -11.10 20.39 12.48
N GLY A 25 -11.06 21.39 11.59
CA GLY A 25 -10.62 22.74 11.88
C GLY A 25 -11.74 23.68 12.30
N ILE A 26 -11.51 24.95 12.05
CA ILE A 26 -12.44 26.04 12.38
C ILE A 26 -12.72 26.91 11.14
N ASP A 27 -13.87 27.53 11.11
CA ASP A 27 -14.21 28.52 10.08
C ASP A 27 -13.72 29.92 10.52
N ILE A 28 -12.96 30.57 9.64
CA ILE A 28 -12.45 31.93 9.84
C ILE A 28 -13.15 32.87 8.86
N ASP A 29 -13.56 34.06 9.37
CA ASP A 29 -14.02 35.12 8.50
C ASP A 29 -12.89 35.54 7.51
N PRO A 30 -13.10 35.45 6.19
CA PRO A 30 -12.12 35.85 5.19
C PRO A 30 -11.60 37.30 5.38
N GLY A 31 -12.35 38.16 6.01
CA GLY A 31 -11.94 39.54 6.33
C GLY A 31 -10.84 39.65 7.39
N LYS A 32 -10.61 38.58 8.19
CA LYS A 32 -9.52 38.51 9.18
C LYS A 32 -8.17 38.13 8.62
N VAL A 33 -8.12 37.62 7.38
CA VAL A 33 -6.87 37.27 6.71
C VAL A 33 -6.08 38.55 6.39
N HIS A 34 -4.80 38.54 6.72
CA HIS A 34 -3.94 39.70 6.55
C HIS A 34 -3.88 40.15 5.09
N PRO A 35 -4.07 41.45 4.78
CA PRO A 35 -4.22 41.95 3.41
C PRO A 35 -2.95 41.82 2.54
N ILE A 36 -1.80 41.56 3.14
CA ILE A 36 -0.56 41.31 2.40
C ILE A 36 -0.57 39.98 1.64
N LEU A 37 -1.41 39.02 2.05
CA LEU A 37 -1.54 37.73 1.37
C LEU A 37 -2.22 37.92 0.02
N LYS A 38 -1.63 37.34 -0.99
CA LYS A 38 -2.22 37.29 -2.34
C LYS A 38 -3.47 36.38 -2.38
N PRO A 39 -4.35 36.54 -3.38
CA PRO A 39 -5.62 35.80 -3.43
C PRO A 39 -5.48 34.28 -3.26
N HIS A 40 -4.58 33.62 -4.01
CA HIS A 40 -4.33 32.18 -3.89
C HIS A 40 -3.81 31.77 -2.49
N GLN A 41 -3.01 32.62 -1.84
CA GLN A 41 -2.52 32.36 -0.47
C GLN A 41 -3.65 32.44 0.56
N ARG A 42 -4.57 33.40 0.38
CA ARG A 42 -5.77 33.54 1.24
C ARG A 42 -6.65 32.32 1.15
N ASP A 43 -6.90 31.83 -0.07
CA ASP A 43 -7.72 30.63 -0.28
C ASP A 43 -7.06 29.39 0.34
N ALA A 44 -5.75 29.22 0.15
CA ALA A 44 -4.99 28.11 0.74
C ALA A 44 -5.01 28.14 2.28
N VAL A 45 -4.84 29.32 2.89
CA VAL A 45 -4.89 29.51 4.35
C VAL A 45 -6.26 29.18 4.90
N LEU A 46 -7.34 29.71 4.31
CA LEU A 46 -8.70 29.44 4.76
C LEU A 46 -9.08 27.96 4.62
N TRP A 47 -8.70 27.34 3.49
CA TRP A 47 -8.88 25.90 3.27
C TRP A 47 -8.12 25.05 4.30
N ALA A 48 -6.87 25.41 4.61
CA ALA A 48 -6.06 24.68 5.57
C ALA A 48 -6.66 24.78 6.99
N ILE A 49 -7.06 25.95 7.41
CA ILE A 49 -7.65 26.18 8.74
C ILE A 49 -8.99 25.46 8.88
N HIS A 50 -9.87 25.54 7.88
CA HIS A 50 -11.12 24.80 7.87
C HIS A 50 -10.88 23.30 8.01
N GLY A 51 -9.88 22.77 7.32
CA GLY A 51 -9.49 21.37 7.41
C GLY A 51 -8.84 20.96 8.74
N GLY A 52 -8.14 21.86 9.41
CA GLY A 52 -7.47 21.65 10.70
C GLY A 52 -6.21 20.78 10.63
N ARG A 53 -6.14 19.87 9.65
CA ARG A 53 -5.04 18.94 9.41
C ARG A 53 -4.81 18.83 7.90
N ARG A 54 -3.88 19.64 7.36
CA ARG A 54 -3.69 19.82 5.91
C ARG A 54 -2.22 19.94 5.52
N ALA A 55 -1.94 19.60 4.27
CA ALA A 55 -0.63 19.73 3.65
C ALA A 55 -0.63 20.81 2.57
N LEU A 56 0.38 21.65 2.58
CA LEU A 56 0.65 22.66 1.56
C LEU A 56 1.84 22.19 0.70
N PHE A 57 1.55 21.49 -0.37
CA PHE A 57 2.52 21.01 -1.35
C PHE A 57 2.61 22.01 -2.50
N GLU A 58 3.23 23.10 -2.26
CA GLU A 58 3.29 24.23 -3.16
C GLU A 58 4.68 24.39 -3.77
N SER A 59 4.72 24.81 -5.03
CA SER A 59 5.97 25.12 -5.71
C SER A 59 6.77 26.21 -5.00
N PHE A 60 8.03 26.33 -5.38
CA PHE A 60 8.91 27.35 -4.81
C PHE A 60 8.44 28.76 -5.17
N GLY A 61 8.45 29.66 -4.19
CA GLY A 61 8.08 31.06 -4.37
C GLY A 61 6.61 31.40 -4.18
N LEU A 62 5.74 30.46 -3.88
CA LEU A 62 4.31 30.70 -3.61
C LEU A 62 3.99 31.24 -2.20
N GLY A 63 5.00 31.37 -1.33
CA GLY A 63 4.87 32.04 -0.03
C GLY A 63 4.39 31.12 1.10
N LYS A 64 4.78 29.85 1.08
CA LYS A 64 4.48 28.88 2.14
C LYS A 64 4.80 29.36 3.56
N THR A 65 5.93 30.04 3.75
CA THR A 65 6.34 30.61 5.04
C THR A 65 5.31 31.59 5.59
N LEU A 66 4.86 32.52 4.73
CA LEU A 66 3.85 33.51 5.07
C LEU A 66 2.50 32.87 5.39
N GLN A 67 2.12 31.84 4.62
CA GLN A 67 0.88 31.08 4.81
C GLN A 67 0.90 30.30 6.14
N GLN A 68 2.00 29.62 6.48
CA GLN A 68 2.14 28.91 7.75
C GLN A 68 2.01 29.84 8.94
N LEU A 69 2.67 31.00 8.91
CA LEU A 69 2.55 32.01 9.94
C LEU A 69 1.12 32.54 10.08
N GLU A 70 0.47 32.81 8.97
CA GLU A 70 -0.92 33.30 8.96
C GLU A 70 -1.92 32.25 9.46
N ILE A 71 -1.73 30.98 9.11
CA ILE A 71 -2.54 29.87 9.65
C ILE A 71 -2.43 29.84 11.18
N GLU A 72 -1.21 29.86 11.73
CA GLU A 72 -1.04 29.84 13.18
C GLU A 72 -1.60 31.09 13.83
N ARG A 73 -1.35 32.27 13.26
CA ARG A 73 -1.89 33.54 13.78
C ARG A 73 -3.43 33.54 13.88
N LEU A 74 -4.10 33.09 12.82
CA LEU A 74 -5.56 33.08 12.77
C LEU A 74 -6.17 32.06 13.73
N ILE A 75 -5.60 30.84 13.80
CA ILE A 75 -6.07 29.82 14.74
C ILE A 75 -5.89 30.31 16.17
N LEU A 76 -4.70 30.78 16.54
CA LEU A 76 -4.40 31.25 17.89
C LEU A 76 -5.21 32.50 18.28
N ALA A 77 -5.58 33.35 17.33
CA ALA A 77 -6.47 34.49 17.59
C ALA A 77 -7.88 34.03 18.01
N GLU A 78 -8.35 32.87 17.55
CA GLU A 78 -9.67 32.33 17.92
C GLU A 78 -9.61 31.38 19.12
N THR A 79 -8.54 30.61 19.28
CA THR A 79 -8.44 29.54 20.27
C THR A 79 -7.56 29.89 21.47
N GLY A 80 -6.70 30.90 21.33
CA GLY A 80 -5.63 31.16 22.29
C GLY A 80 -4.52 30.10 22.22
N GLY A 81 -3.53 30.15 23.12
CA GLY A 81 -2.51 29.12 23.28
C GLY A 81 -1.24 29.34 22.48
N ARG A 82 -0.55 28.25 22.12
CA ARG A 82 0.81 28.28 21.58
C ARG A 82 0.89 27.57 20.23
N GLY A 83 1.57 28.23 19.27
CA GLY A 83 1.90 27.67 17.99
C GLY A 83 3.39 27.30 17.88
N LEU A 84 3.70 26.28 17.09
CA LEU A 84 5.06 25.80 16.87
C LEU A 84 5.30 25.52 15.39
N ILE A 85 6.23 26.27 14.79
CA ILE A 85 6.74 25.97 13.46
C ILE A 85 8.09 25.26 13.60
N VAL A 86 8.15 24.01 13.12
CA VAL A 86 9.39 23.23 13.05
C VAL A 86 9.99 23.39 11.67
N CYS A 87 11.15 23.99 11.56
CA CYS A 87 11.78 24.31 10.29
C CYS A 87 13.29 23.98 10.27
N PRO A 88 13.90 23.81 9.10
CA PRO A 88 15.36 23.75 8.99
C PRO A 88 16.01 25.03 9.54
N LEU A 89 17.14 24.87 10.23
CA LEU A 89 17.81 25.98 10.91
C LEU A 89 18.13 27.16 9.96
N GLY A 90 18.43 26.89 8.69
CA GLY A 90 18.80 27.88 7.69
C GLY A 90 17.70 28.84 7.25
N ILE A 91 16.42 28.55 7.52
CA ILE A 91 15.28 29.38 7.11
C ILE A 91 14.66 30.17 8.25
N ARG A 92 15.22 30.07 9.46
CA ARG A 92 14.76 30.84 10.64
C ARG A 92 14.55 32.33 10.39
N GLN A 93 15.51 32.98 9.74
CA GLN A 93 15.43 34.39 9.46
C GLN A 93 14.34 34.78 8.44
N GLU A 94 14.05 33.90 7.48
CA GLU A 94 12.94 34.07 6.54
C GLU A 94 11.62 34.11 7.30
N PHE A 95 11.41 33.17 8.23
CA PHE A 95 10.23 33.16 9.11
C PHE A 95 10.15 34.41 9.97
N THR A 96 11.26 34.84 10.56
CA THR A 96 11.28 36.06 11.38
C THR A 96 10.96 37.33 10.58
N ARG A 97 11.48 37.44 9.34
CA ARG A 97 11.18 38.55 8.45
C ARG A 97 9.71 38.55 8.00
N ASP A 98 9.19 37.38 7.59
CA ASP A 98 7.82 37.24 7.12
C ASP A 98 6.82 37.43 8.27
N ALA A 99 7.16 37.02 9.50
CA ALA A 99 6.41 37.30 10.71
C ALA A 99 6.31 38.81 10.97
N TRP A 100 7.43 39.52 10.84
CA TRP A 100 7.44 41.00 10.97
C TRP A 100 6.50 41.66 9.94
N MET A 101 6.45 41.15 8.71
CA MET A 101 5.53 41.68 7.68
C MET A 101 4.05 41.44 8.05
N LEU A 102 3.74 40.42 8.82
CA LEU A 102 2.39 40.12 9.35
C LEU A 102 2.12 40.82 10.70
N GLY A 103 3.09 41.59 11.25
CA GLY A 103 2.97 42.15 12.58
C GLY A 103 2.99 41.13 13.71
N ILE A 104 3.61 39.96 13.50
CA ILE A 104 3.71 38.86 14.44
C ILE A 104 5.11 38.87 15.06
N GLU A 105 5.19 38.71 16.38
CA GLU A 105 6.43 38.41 17.07
C GLU A 105 6.62 36.88 17.12
N THR A 106 7.81 36.41 16.73
CA THR A 106 8.19 35.00 16.81
C THR A 106 9.46 34.83 17.63
N GLN A 107 9.52 33.76 18.41
CA GLN A 107 10.69 33.41 19.22
C GLN A 107 11.24 32.06 18.78
N PHE A 108 12.56 31.97 18.52
CA PHE A 108 13.23 30.72 18.29
C PHE A 108 13.60 30.06 19.62
N ILE A 109 13.14 28.83 19.84
CA ILE A 109 13.34 28.04 21.06
C ILE A 109 14.03 26.71 20.76
N ARG A 110 14.78 26.20 21.72
CA ARG A 110 15.46 24.89 21.64
C ARG A 110 14.97 23.89 22.68
N ALA A 111 14.25 24.37 23.68
CA ALA A 111 13.69 23.53 24.76
C ALA A 111 12.28 23.98 25.09
N THR A 112 11.43 23.04 25.56
CA THR A 112 10.03 23.30 25.94
C THR A 112 9.93 24.39 27.03
N SER A 113 10.91 24.46 27.93
CA SER A 113 10.94 25.45 29.03
C SER A 113 11.08 26.91 28.56
N GLU A 114 11.48 27.13 27.33
CA GLU A 114 11.60 28.46 26.74
C GLU A 114 10.27 29.02 26.21
N ALA A 115 9.24 28.15 26.03
CA ALA A 115 7.90 28.56 25.60
C ALA A 115 7.02 28.83 26.82
N SER A 116 7.10 30.02 27.39
CA SER A 116 6.45 30.37 28.65
C SER A 116 5.12 31.13 28.50
N ALA A 117 4.80 31.65 27.34
CA ALA A 117 3.62 32.50 27.07
C ALA A 117 2.88 31.99 25.81
N ASP A 118 1.67 32.50 25.61
CA ASP A 118 0.96 32.33 24.33
C ASP A 118 1.71 33.07 23.21
N GLY A 119 1.74 32.46 22.04
CA GLY A 119 2.44 33.02 20.89
C GLY A 119 2.94 31.96 19.89
N ILE A 120 3.65 32.44 18.87
CA ILE A 120 4.21 31.56 17.81
C ILE A 120 5.71 31.38 18.04
N TYR A 121 6.10 30.13 18.13
CA TYR A 121 7.48 29.70 18.37
C TYR A 121 8.07 29.00 17.14
N LEU A 122 9.34 29.23 16.91
CA LEU A 122 10.12 28.56 15.88
C LEU A 122 11.10 27.57 16.54
N THR A 123 11.31 26.41 15.94
CA THR A 123 12.33 25.45 16.37
C THR A 123 12.88 24.68 15.19
N ASN A 124 13.93 23.88 15.44
CA ASN A 124 14.49 23.00 14.43
C ASN A 124 14.17 21.51 14.71
N TYR A 125 14.25 20.69 13.67
CA TYR A 125 13.97 19.26 13.74
C TYR A 125 14.86 18.51 14.75
N GLU A 126 16.11 18.93 14.92
CA GLU A 126 17.05 18.33 15.84
C GLU A 126 16.59 18.48 17.31
N SER A 127 16.06 19.65 17.68
CA SER A 127 15.54 19.90 19.04
C SER A 127 14.38 18.97 19.39
N VAL A 128 13.49 18.72 18.44
CA VAL A 128 12.35 17.80 18.62
C VAL A 128 12.84 16.36 18.63
N ARG A 129 13.66 15.95 17.66
CA ARG A 129 14.20 14.59 17.54
C ARG A 129 15.01 14.15 18.76
N ASP A 130 15.77 15.06 19.34
CA ASP A 130 16.66 14.80 20.47
C ASP A 130 15.92 14.94 21.82
N GLY A 131 14.60 15.16 21.82
CA GLY A 131 13.74 15.21 22.99
C GLY A 131 13.93 16.45 23.87
N LYS A 132 14.60 17.48 23.36
CA LYS A 132 14.79 18.76 24.08
C LYS A 132 13.51 19.58 24.08
N LEU A 133 12.72 19.48 23.04
CA LEU A 133 11.43 20.16 22.86
C LEU A 133 10.34 19.13 22.62
N ASP A 134 9.29 19.17 23.46
CA ASP A 134 8.10 18.35 23.33
C ASP A 134 7.00 19.15 22.61
N PRO A 135 6.63 18.77 21.37
CA PRO A 135 5.63 19.49 20.60
C PRO A 135 4.18 19.30 21.10
N ARG A 136 3.92 18.35 22.00
CA ARG A 136 2.57 18.10 22.55
C ARG A 136 2.03 19.23 23.40
N GLY A 137 2.89 20.14 23.82
CA GLY A 137 2.50 21.34 24.58
C GLY A 137 2.03 22.51 23.71
N PHE A 138 1.85 22.32 22.41
CA PHE A 138 1.45 23.35 21.46
C PHE A 138 0.10 22.98 20.82
N ASP A 139 -0.76 23.99 20.65
CA ASP A 139 -2.12 23.83 20.12
C ASP A 139 -2.13 23.74 18.60
N VAL A 140 -1.17 24.40 17.94
CA VAL A 140 -0.97 24.37 16.49
C VAL A 140 0.47 23.97 16.21
N VAL A 141 0.67 23.05 15.27
CA VAL A 141 2.01 22.65 14.85
C VAL A 141 2.11 22.60 13.34
N SER A 142 3.11 23.28 12.81
CA SER A 142 3.44 23.29 11.38
C SER A 142 4.84 22.77 11.13
N LEU A 143 5.01 21.85 10.19
CA LEU A 143 6.32 21.37 9.74
C LEU A 143 6.67 21.99 8.39
N ASP A 144 7.72 22.78 8.35
CA ASP A 144 8.26 23.32 7.11
C ASP A 144 9.38 22.43 6.56
N GLU A 145 9.49 22.35 5.24
CA GLU A 145 10.34 21.38 4.53
C GLU A 145 10.14 19.95 5.06
N ALA A 146 8.87 19.57 5.23
CA ALA A 146 8.44 18.32 5.82
C ALA A 146 8.89 17.05 5.06
N ALA A 147 9.66 17.20 3.98
CA ALA A 147 10.32 16.13 3.25
C ALA A 147 11.12 15.15 4.13
N ILE A 148 11.46 15.56 5.35
CA ILE A 148 12.10 14.70 6.35
C ILE A 148 11.22 13.53 6.80
N LEU A 149 9.90 13.60 6.60
CA LEU A 149 8.95 12.54 6.93
C LEU A 149 8.97 11.35 5.95
N ARG A 150 9.58 11.48 4.77
CA ARG A 150 9.50 10.51 3.66
C ARG A 150 10.08 9.11 3.93
N GLY A 151 10.90 8.95 4.92
CA GLY A 151 11.56 7.66 5.19
C GLY A 151 10.68 6.69 5.98
N PHE A 152 9.82 5.90 5.32
CA PHE A 152 8.94 4.90 5.95
C PHE A 152 9.58 4.14 7.11
N GLY A 153 9.25 4.50 8.35
CA GLY A 153 9.65 3.78 9.55
C GLY A 153 11.16 3.60 9.76
N GLY A 154 12.01 4.11 8.83
CA GLY A 154 13.44 3.93 8.85
C GLY A 154 14.20 5.03 9.56
N THR A 155 13.78 6.28 9.46
CA THR A 155 14.50 7.40 10.08
C THR A 155 14.09 7.57 11.55
N LYS A 156 15.09 7.87 12.40
CA LYS A 156 14.85 8.19 13.81
C LYS A 156 13.88 9.36 13.95
N THR A 157 14.04 10.39 13.15
CA THR A 157 13.20 11.59 13.18
C THR A 157 11.73 11.28 12.88
N PHE A 158 11.44 10.48 11.86
CA PHE A 158 10.07 10.08 11.54
C PHE A 158 9.41 9.34 12.72
N ARG A 159 10.08 8.31 13.25
CA ARG A 159 9.56 7.52 14.37
C ARG A 159 9.29 8.36 15.62
N GLU A 160 10.21 9.26 15.96
CA GLU A 160 10.03 10.14 17.12
C GLU A 160 8.88 11.13 16.91
N LEU A 161 8.77 11.75 15.74
CA LEU A 161 7.66 12.64 15.44
C LEU A 161 6.31 11.90 15.51
N MET A 162 6.19 10.71 14.90
CA MET A 162 4.96 9.92 14.95
C MET A 162 4.58 9.59 16.40
N ARG A 163 5.55 9.12 17.21
CA ARG A 163 5.32 8.80 18.62
C ARG A 163 4.88 10.01 19.45
N LEU A 164 5.46 11.18 19.19
CA LEU A 164 5.15 12.40 19.93
C LEU A 164 3.76 12.96 19.62
N TYR A 165 3.27 12.71 18.41
CA TYR A 165 1.95 13.23 18.00
C TYR A 165 0.82 12.21 18.10
N GLU A 166 1.10 10.97 18.48
CA GLU A 166 0.07 9.95 18.69
C GLU A 166 -0.94 10.40 19.75
N GLY A 167 -2.23 10.44 19.38
CA GLY A 167 -3.32 10.88 20.24
C GLY A 167 -3.37 12.38 20.55
N SER A 168 -2.54 13.22 19.92
CA SER A 168 -2.62 14.67 20.09
C SER A 168 -3.81 15.27 19.33
N SER A 169 -4.54 16.19 19.94
CA SER A 169 -5.63 16.95 19.33
C SER A 169 -5.19 18.21 18.59
N ALA A 170 -3.89 18.52 18.55
CA ALA A 170 -3.36 19.74 17.95
C ALA A 170 -3.73 19.88 16.47
N PHE A 171 -3.93 21.12 16.01
CA PHE A 171 -3.96 21.42 14.60
C PHE A 171 -2.60 21.10 14.00
N ARG A 172 -2.58 20.44 12.84
CA ARG A 172 -1.33 19.96 12.23
C ARG A 172 -1.23 20.35 10.78
N PHE A 173 -0.12 20.95 10.42
CA PHE A 173 0.15 21.36 9.05
C PHE A 173 1.54 20.89 8.61
N VAL A 174 1.66 20.60 7.33
CA VAL A 174 2.94 20.31 6.71
C VAL A 174 3.09 21.15 5.45
N ALA A 175 4.29 21.63 5.19
CA ALA A 175 4.60 22.38 3.98
C ALA A 175 5.88 21.84 3.34
N THR A 176 5.86 21.61 2.02
CA THR A 176 7.06 21.27 1.25
C THR A 176 6.82 21.49 -0.24
N ALA A 177 7.88 21.82 -0.98
CA ALA A 177 7.81 21.89 -2.44
C ALA A 177 8.10 20.55 -3.12
N THR A 178 8.62 19.54 -2.40
CA THR A 178 9.02 18.24 -2.94
C THR A 178 8.42 17.09 -2.14
N PRO A 179 7.09 16.88 -2.20
CA PRO A 179 6.41 15.91 -1.32
C PRO A 179 6.76 14.44 -1.65
N SER A 180 6.95 14.09 -2.92
CA SER A 180 7.15 12.70 -3.35
C SER A 180 8.10 12.59 -4.55
N PRO A 181 9.41 12.83 -4.35
CA PRO A 181 10.37 12.80 -5.44
C PRO A 181 10.77 11.38 -5.89
N ASN A 182 10.49 10.35 -5.11
CA ASN A 182 10.90 8.99 -5.42
C ASN A 182 9.70 8.10 -5.76
N GLU A 183 8.72 7.98 -4.86
CA GLU A 183 7.57 7.07 -5.00
C GLU A 183 6.32 7.67 -4.35
N TYR A 184 5.14 7.46 -4.94
CA TYR A 184 3.86 8.00 -4.44
C TYR A 184 3.51 7.55 -3.02
N ILE A 185 4.02 6.38 -2.62
CA ILE A 185 3.85 5.85 -1.27
C ILE A 185 4.42 6.80 -0.18
N GLU A 186 5.36 7.68 -0.52
CA GLU A 186 5.91 8.67 0.40
C GLU A 186 4.84 9.62 0.94
N LEU A 187 3.74 9.83 0.20
CA LEU A 187 2.60 10.66 0.62
C LEU A 187 1.88 10.11 1.86
N LEU A 188 1.91 8.79 2.07
CA LEU A 188 1.30 8.17 3.24
C LEU A 188 1.95 8.61 4.56
N SER A 189 3.21 8.99 4.54
CA SER A 189 3.91 9.49 5.73
C SER A 189 3.35 10.81 6.22
N TYR A 190 2.98 11.69 5.30
CA TYR A 190 2.34 12.96 5.65
C TYR A 190 0.92 12.76 6.15
N ALA A 191 0.15 11.88 5.49
CA ALA A 191 -1.20 11.54 5.93
C ALA A 191 -1.21 10.98 7.35
N ALA A 192 -0.23 10.13 7.69
CA ALA A 192 -0.07 9.57 9.02
C ALA A 192 0.32 10.65 10.06
N PHE A 193 1.24 11.56 9.73
CA PHE A 193 1.56 12.68 10.61
C PHE A 193 0.35 13.59 10.86
N LEU A 194 -0.44 13.82 9.83
CA LEU A 194 -1.68 14.60 9.89
C LEU A 194 -2.84 13.83 10.57
N ASP A 195 -2.61 12.56 10.96
CA ASP A 195 -3.61 11.69 11.58
C ASP A 195 -4.88 11.51 10.71
N ILE A 196 -4.67 11.37 9.41
CA ILE A 196 -5.71 11.19 8.40
C ILE A 196 -5.87 9.71 8.07
N LEU A 197 -4.74 8.99 7.90
CA LEU A 197 -4.71 7.57 7.61
C LEU A 197 -3.37 6.96 8.04
N ASP A 198 -3.41 5.84 8.74
CA ASP A 198 -2.19 5.11 9.11
C ASP A 198 -1.45 4.60 7.87
N VAL A 199 -0.09 4.59 7.93
CA VAL A 199 0.76 4.14 6.81
C VAL A 199 0.44 2.72 6.37
N GLY A 200 0.12 1.84 7.32
CA GLY A 200 -0.19 0.43 7.03
C GLY A 200 -1.53 0.27 6.32
N GLN A 201 -2.54 0.98 6.80
CA GLN A 201 -3.85 1.05 6.17
C GLN A 201 -3.75 1.62 4.75
N GLY A 202 -3.02 2.73 4.58
CA GLY A 202 -2.79 3.35 3.28
C GLY A 202 -2.07 2.42 2.28
N LYS A 203 -1.07 1.67 2.76
CA LYS A 203 -0.37 0.66 1.95
C LYS A 203 -1.32 -0.44 1.49
N THR A 204 -2.12 -0.97 2.39
CA THR A 204 -3.05 -2.05 2.08
C THR A 204 -4.13 -1.59 1.11
N ARG A 205 -4.62 -0.37 1.30
CA ARG A 205 -5.72 0.19 0.51
C ARG A 205 -5.31 0.55 -0.92
N PHE A 206 -4.17 1.21 -1.10
CA PHE A 206 -3.82 1.83 -2.37
C PHE A 206 -2.70 1.14 -3.13
N PHE A 207 -1.87 0.32 -2.47
CA PHE A 207 -0.65 -0.21 -3.06
C PHE A 207 -0.61 -1.72 -3.09
N LYS A 208 -0.07 -2.28 -4.18
CA LYS A 208 0.25 -3.69 -4.34
C LYS A 208 1.75 -3.92 -4.43
N ARG A 209 2.19 -5.12 -4.06
CA ARG A 209 3.57 -5.53 -4.32
C ARG A 209 3.81 -5.66 -5.82
N ASN A 210 4.93 -5.15 -6.26
CA ASN A 210 5.33 -5.34 -7.65
C ASN A 210 5.65 -6.82 -7.89
N SER A 211 5.15 -7.39 -9.00
CA SER A 211 5.37 -8.79 -9.36
C SER A 211 6.82 -9.10 -9.75
N GLU A 212 7.59 -8.08 -10.19
CA GLU A 212 8.98 -8.23 -10.62
C GLU A 212 9.99 -7.91 -9.50
N HIS A 213 9.60 -7.03 -8.57
CA HIS A 213 10.42 -6.58 -7.45
C HIS A 213 9.60 -6.60 -6.17
N ALA A 214 9.72 -7.66 -5.38
CA ALA A 214 8.92 -7.90 -4.17
C ALA A 214 9.08 -6.84 -3.06
N ASP A 215 10.12 -6.03 -3.11
CA ASP A 215 10.43 -4.92 -2.21
C ASP A 215 9.79 -3.58 -2.65
N ARG A 216 9.26 -3.51 -3.87
CA ARG A 216 8.60 -2.30 -4.39
C ARG A 216 7.08 -2.42 -4.31
N LEU A 217 6.47 -1.34 -3.83
CA LEU A 217 5.03 -1.15 -3.80
C LEU A 217 4.62 -0.19 -4.91
N THR A 218 3.68 -0.60 -5.74
CA THR A 218 3.11 0.23 -6.81
C THR A 218 1.64 0.47 -6.55
N LEU A 219 1.14 1.64 -6.93
CA LEU A 219 -0.26 1.97 -6.83
C LEU A 219 -1.10 0.97 -7.65
N HIS A 220 -2.23 0.53 -7.12
CA HIS A 220 -3.18 -0.27 -7.87
C HIS A 220 -3.75 0.56 -9.03
N PRO A 221 -3.70 0.09 -10.30
CA PRO A 221 -4.18 0.89 -11.43
C PRO A 221 -5.66 1.32 -11.31
N HIS A 222 -6.51 0.47 -10.72
CA HIS A 222 -7.93 0.78 -10.52
C HIS A 222 -8.19 1.71 -9.32
N MET A 223 -7.20 1.88 -8.43
CA MET A 223 -7.27 2.76 -7.26
C MET A 223 -6.64 4.13 -7.50
N GLU A 224 -6.05 4.34 -8.68
CA GLU A 224 -5.25 5.53 -8.95
C GLU A 224 -6.07 6.81 -8.82
N ASP A 225 -7.26 6.86 -9.41
CA ASP A 225 -8.12 8.04 -9.34
C ASP A 225 -8.63 8.30 -7.92
N GLU A 226 -8.96 7.24 -7.16
CA GLU A 226 -9.38 7.37 -5.76
C GLU A 226 -8.23 7.86 -4.88
N PHE A 227 -7.05 7.30 -5.04
CA PHE A 227 -5.87 7.74 -4.32
C PHE A 227 -5.63 9.23 -4.50
N TRP A 228 -5.71 9.73 -5.72
CA TRP A 228 -5.50 11.15 -5.99
C TRP A 228 -6.63 12.03 -5.47
N HIS A 229 -7.87 11.54 -5.46
CA HIS A 229 -8.98 12.25 -4.83
C HIS A 229 -8.85 12.31 -3.32
N TRP A 230 -8.46 11.19 -2.72
CA TRP A 230 -8.16 11.14 -1.30
C TRP A 230 -7.00 12.07 -0.96
N VAL A 231 -5.93 12.08 -1.71
CA VAL A 231 -4.79 13.01 -1.51
C VAL A 231 -5.26 14.46 -1.62
N ALA A 232 -6.06 14.81 -2.63
CA ALA A 232 -6.57 16.16 -2.83
C ALA A 232 -7.50 16.64 -1.69
N SER A 233 -8.09 15.73 -0.91
CA SER A 233 -8.91 16.11 0.24
C SER A 233 -8.12 16.67 1.44
N TRP A 234 -6.82 16.40 1.51
CA TRP A 234 -5.96 16.84 2.61
C TRP A 234 -4.67 17.52 2.18
N ALA A 235 -4.28 17.45 0.92
CA ALA A 235 -3.06 18.04 0.38
C ALA A 235 -3.39 18.97 -0.79
N LEU A 236 -2.97 20.23 -0.67
CA LEU A 236 -3.05 21.21 -1.72
C LEU A 236 -1.74 21.19 -2.53
N PHE A 237 -1.83 20.82 -3.80
CA PHE A 237 -0.72 20.90 -4.74
C PHE A 237 -0.91 22.16 -5.61
N LEU A 238 -0.01 23.10 -5.46
CA LEU A 238 -0.09 24.37 -6.16
C LEU A 238 1.21 24.64 -6.92
N GLN A 239 1.12 24.80 -8.23
CA GLN A 239 2.26 25.21 -9.06
C GLN A 239 2.29 26.73 -9.27
N LYS A 240 1.11 27.30 -9.49
CA LYS A 240 0.91 28.71 -9.81
C LYS A 240 -0.49 29.18 -9.41
N PRO A 241 -0.72 30.48 -9.24
CA PRO A 241 -2.02 31.00 -8.81
C PRO A 241 -3.20 30.57 -9.66
N SER A 242 -3.02 30.41 -10.99
CA SER A 242 -4.10 29.99 -11.89
C SER A 242 -4.61 28.56 -11.65
N ASP A 243 -3.91 27.73 -10.89
CA ASP A 243 -4.44 26.44 -10.45
C ASP A 243 -5.65 26.59 -9.52
N LEU A 244 -5.76 27.76 -8.84
CA LEU A 244 -6.92 28.16 -8.03
C LEU A 244 -7.82 29.21 -8.74
N GLY A 245 -7.61 29.45 -10.03
CA GLY A 245 -8.39 30.41 -10.80
C GLY A 245 -7.99 31.87 -10.64
N HIS A 246 -6.81 32.13 -10.07
CA HIS A 246 -6.25 33.48 -9.92
C HIS A 246 -5.27 33.81 -11.03
N ASP A 247 -4.90 35.09 -11.15
CA ASP A 247 -3.94 35.58 -12.14
C ASP A 247 -2.51 35.14 -11.79
N ASP A 248 -1.74 34.76 -12.82
CA ASP A 248 -0.34 34.34 -12.72
C ASP A 248 0.66 35.52 -12.76
N ASP A 249 0.20 36.73 -12.72
CA ASP A 249 1.05 37.93 -12.78
C ASP A 249 2.21 37.85 -11.77
N GLY A 250 3.44 37.89 -12.30
CA GLY A 250 4.69 37.81 -11.53
C GLY A 250 5.09 36.39 -11.12
N TYR A 251 4.30 35.35 -11.46
CA TYR A 251 4.61 33.93 -11.24
C TYR A 251 5.04 33.20 -12.50
N GLU A 252 5.02 33.87 -13.65
CA GLU A 252 5.59 33.31 -14.88
C GLU A 252 7.12 33.28 -14.75
N LEU A 253 7.67 32.06 -14.70
CA LEU A 253 9.10 31.87 -14.62
C LEU A 253 9.76 31.97 -16.00
N PRO A 254 10.93 32.57 -16.10
CA PRO A 254 11.70 32.62 -17.35
C PRO A 254 12.14 31.20 -17.75
N PRO A 255 12.52 30.98 -19.00
CA PRO A 255 13.01 29.67 -19.46
C PRO A 255 14.17 29.16 -18.62
N LEU A 256 14.11 27.83 -18.32
CA LEU A 256 15.16 27.09 -17.63
C LEU A 256 15.95 26.25 -18.65
N ASP A 257 17.22 26.60 -18.85
CA ASP A 257 18.15 25.88 -19.72
C ASP A 257 19.08 25.01 -18.89
N ILE A 258 18.98 23.69 -19.03
CA ILE A 258 19.81 22.72 -18.31
C ILE A 258 20.78 22.07 -19.27
N ARG A 259 22.07 22.23 -18.96
CA ARG A 259 23.17 21.72 -19.78
C ARG A 259 23.97 20.69 -19.02
N TRP A 260 24.10 19.52 -19.61
CA TRP A 260 24.90 18.43 -19.07
C TRP A 260 26.27 18.43 -19.74
N HIS A 261 27.34 18.44 -18.92
CA HIS A 261 28.72 18.42 -19.37
C HIS A 261 29.42 17.18 -18.88
N GLU A 262 29.72 16.30 -19.81
CA GLU A 262 30.49 15.09 -19.53
C GLU A 262 31.99 15.39 -19.52
N VAL A 263 32.69 14.90 -18.50
CA VAL A 263 34.15 14.97 -18.41
C VAL A 263 34.74 13.57 -18.27
N SER A 264 35.90 13.35 -18.87
CA SER A 264 36.57 12.06 -18.74
C SER A 264 37.25 11.94 -17.38
N SER A 265 37.03 10.80 -16.73
CA SER A 265 37.76 10.44 -15.53
C SER A 265 39.09 9.81 -15.89
N PRO A 266 40.20 10.12 -15.18
CA PRO A 266 41.45 9.47 -15.40
C PRO A 266 41.31 7.94 -15.32
N LEU A 267 41.85 7.22 -16.30
CA LEU A 267 41.90 5.77 -16.31
C LEU A 267 42.71 5.27 -15.10
N ALA A 268 42.03 4.92 -14.01
CA ALA A 268 42.63 4.05 -12.99
C ALA A 268 42.82 2.66 -13.61
N PRO A 269 43.89 1.94 -13.23
CA PRO A 269 44.13 0.63 -13.81
C PRO A 269 42.92 -0.28 -13.72
N LEU A 270 42.60 -0.94 -14.83
CA LEU A 270 41.47 -1.86 -15.01
C LEU A 270 41.49 -3.10 -14.08
N PHE A 271 42.52 -3.22 -13.25
CA PHE A 271 42.75 -4.36 -12.36
C PHE A 271 42.93 -3.86 -10.91
N GLY A 272 41.95 -3.97 -10.14
CA GLY A 272 42.05 -3.73 -8.70
C GLY A 272 40.71 -3.62 -7.97
N GLU A 273 40.34 -4.72 -7.32
CA GLU A 273 39.45 -4.72 -6.13
C GLU A 273 38.03 -4.18 -6.31
N GLY A 274 37.26 -4.78 -7.19
CA GLY A 274 35.81 -4.70 -7.17
C GLY A 274 35.24 -5.97 -7.77
N GLN A 275 34.59 -6.78 -6.97
CA GLN A 275 33.81 -7.92 -7.42
C GLN A 275 32.35 -7.71 -7.12
N HIS A 276 31.48 -8.13 -8.03
CA HIS A 276 30.04 -8.31 -7.72
C HIS A 276 29.87 -9.28 -6.54
N LYS A 277 28.73 -9.24 -5.86
CA LYS A 277 28.39 -10.18 -4.77
C LYS A 277 28.43 -11.66 -5.20
N ASP A 278 28.42 -11.91 -6.49
CA ASP A 278 28.55 -13.22 -7.15
C ASP A 278 29.99 -13.59 -7.55
N GLY A 279 30.98 -12.71 -7.27
CA GLY A 279 32.40 -12.97 -7.50
C GLY A 279 32.93 -12.59 -8.88
N GLN A 280 32.12 -12.02 -9.77
CA GLN A 280 32.58 -11.52 -11.08
C GLN A 280 33.23 -10.13 -10.94
N GLY A 281 34.39 -9.93 -11.58
CA GLY A 281 35.05 -8.62 -11.68
C GLY A 281 34.25 -7.64 -12.56
N PHE A 282 34.24 -6.36 -12.21
CA PHE A 282 33.60 -5.33 -13.02
C PHE A 282 34.29 -5.15 -14.36
N MET A 283 33.56 -5.26 -15.46
CA MET A 283 34.05 -4.95 -16.82
C MET A 283 34.07 -3.44 -17.13
N PHE A 284 33.24 -2.64 -16.42
CA PHE A 284 33.12 -1.20 -16.56
C PHE A 284 32.99 -0.54 -15.19
N ARG A 285 33.46 0.72 -15.08
CA ARG A 285 33.23 1.54 -13.92
C ARG A 285 31.79 2.03 -13.91
N ASP A 286 31.11 1.82 -12.81
CA ASP A 286 29.78 2.36 -12.58
C ASP A 286 29.68 2.94 -11.18
N ALA A 287 29.64 4.26 -11.09
CA ALA A 287 29.48 5.00 -9.84
C ALA A 287 28.04 4.87 -9.25
N SER A 288 27.11 4.29 -10.00
CA SER A 288 25.72 4.10 -9.56
C SER A 288 25.55 2.98 -8.53
N LEU A 289 26.58 2.16 -8.28
CA LEU A 289 26.53 1.03 -7.36
C LEU A 289 26.47 1.41 -5.88
N GLY A 290 26.82 2.66 -5.51
CA GLY A 290 26.70 3.12 -4.13
C GLY A 290 27.28 4.50 -3.84
N VAL A 291 26.97 5.04 -2.66
CA VAL A 291 27.43 6.37 -2.22
C VAL A 291 28.95 6.44 -2.08
N VAL A 292 29.59 5.34 -1.69
CA VAL A 292 31.05 5.27 -1.51
C VAL A 292 31.75 5.31 -2.86
N ASP A 293 31.22 4.59 -3.85
CA ASP A 293 31.79 4.54 -5.21
C ASP A 293 31.61 5.90 -5.90
N ALA A 294 30.46 6.54 -5.75
CA ALA A 294 30.22 7.88 -6.24
C ALA A 294 31.18 8.93 -5.62
N ALA A 295 31.47 8.84 -4.32
CA ALA A 295 32.41 9.74 -3.66
C ALA A 295 33.86 9.51 -4.12
N ARG A 296 34.22 8.25 -4.39
CA ARG A 296 35.55 7.88 -4.96
C ARG A 296 35.69 8.47 -6.37
N GLU A 297 34.69 8.29 -7.22
CA GLU A 297 34.67 8.81 -8.58
C GLU A 297 34.78 10.33 -8.62
N LYS A 298 34.07 11.04 -7.74
CA LYS A 298 34.14 12.49 -7.59
C LYS A 298 35.57 12.99 -7.28
N ARG A 299 36.37 12.23 -6.52
CA ARG A 299 37.78 12.58 -6.25
C ARG A 299 38.68 12.31 -7.45
N LEU A 300 38.43 11.23 -8.21
CA LEU A 300 39.21 10.89 -9.40
C LEU A 300 38.99 11.87 -10.55
N SER A 301 37.77 12.31 -10.77
CA SER A 301 37.37 13.25 -11.82
C SER A 301 37.51 14.73 -11.40
N LEU A 302 37.96 15.02 -10.17
CA LEU A 302 37.98 16.36 -9.57
C LEU A 302 38.64 17.40 -10.47
N ALA A 303 39.85 17.14 -10.95
CA ALA A 303 40.62 18.09 -11.78
C ALA A 303 39.90 18.46 -13.08
N ALA A 304 39.30 17.48 -13.76
CA ALA A 304 38.55 17.71 -14.99
C ALA A 304 37.27 18.49 -14.75
N ARG A 305 36.53 18.17 -13.69
CA ARG A 305 35.29 18.87 -13.31
C ARG A 305 35.55 20.33 -12.91
N ILE A 306 36.62 20.59 -12.16
CA ILE A 306 36.99 21.95 -11.77
C ILE A 306 37.49 22.78 -12.97
N ALA A 307 38.26 22.17 -13.87
CA ALA A 307 38.66 22.83 -15.12
C ALA A 307 37.44 23.26 -15.96
N LYS A 308 36.45 22.36 -16.10
CA LYS A 308 35.19 22.66 -16.80
C LYS A 308 34.35 23.72 -16.08
N THR A 309 34.33 23.71 -14.74
CA THR A 309 33.67 24.76 -13.95
C THR A 309 34.30 26.14 -14.20
N ALA A 310 35.63 26.21 -14.21
CA ALA A 310 36.36 27.44 -14.49
C ALA A 310 36.15 27.96 -15.92
N GLU A 311 36.11 27.04 -16.90
CA GLU A 311 35.77 27.34 -18.31
C GLU A 311 34.37 27.99 -18.40
N ILE A 312 33.34 27.38 -17.80
CA ILE A 312 31.96 27.87 -17.83
C ILE A 312 31.85 29.25 -17.17
N VAL A 313 32.53 29.45 -16.04
CA VAL A 313 32.56 30.79 -15.37
C VAL A 313 33.27 31.85 -16.22
N ALA A 314 34.31 31.46 -16.94
CA ALA A 314 35.06 32.38 -17.80
C ALA A 314 34.30 32.77 -19.09
N GLU A 315 33.32 31.96 -19.53
CA GLU A 315 32.46 32.30 -20.67
C GLU A 315 31.64 33.58 -20.46
N SER A 316 31.32 33.91 -19.21
CA SER A 316 30.49 35.07 -18.86
C SER A 316 31.08 35.81 -17.66
N PRO A 317 32.10 36.61 -17.85
CA PRO A 317 32.88 37.25 -16.75
C PRO A 317 32.06 38.26 -15.93
N ASP A 318 30.98 38.79 -16.45
CA ASP A 318 30.13 39.76 -15.77
C ASP A 318 28.94 39.13 -15.02
N ASP A 319 28.60 37.88 -15.30
CA ASP A 319 27.48 37.20 -14.67
C ASP A 319 27.78 36.81 -13.21
N HIS A 320 26.72 36.76 -12.38
CA HIS A 320 26.79 36.17 -11.05
C HIS A 320 26.64 34.65 -11.15
N PHE A 321 27.52 33.92 -10.47
CA PHE A 321 27.54 32.45 -10.49
C PHE A 321 27.36 31.89 -9.10
N LEU A 322 26.48 30.88 -9.03
CA LEU A 322 26.32 30.03 -7.87
C LEU A 322 26.95 28.66 -8.16
N LEU A 323 28.02 28.31 -7.46
CA LEU A 323 28.78 27.06 -7.65
C LEU A 323 28.40 26.06 -6.54
N TRP A 324 27.74 24.98 -6.93
CA TRP A 324 27.36 23.91 -6.02
C TRP A 324 28.42 22.82 -5.96
N HIS A 325 28.87 22.47 -4.76
CA HIS A 325 29.80 21.37 -4.51
C HIS A 325 29.32 20.47 -3.36
N ASP A 326 29.82 19.24 -3.27
CA ASP A 326 29.50 18.25 -2.22
C ASP A 326 30.68 18.01 -1.28
N LEU A 327 31.90 17.91 -1.84
CA LEU A 327 33.09 17.55 -1.11
C LEU A 327 33.90 18.81 -0.71
N GLU A 328 34.61 18.70 0.43
CA GLU A 328 35.55 19.79 0.84
C GLU A 328 36.71 19.95 -0.14
N ASP A 329 37.16 18.83 -0.72
CA ASP A 329 38.20 18.85 -1.76
C ASP A 329 37.77 19.67 -3.00
N GLU A 330 36.47 19.60 -3.36
CA GLU A 330 35.88 20.40 -4.44
C GLU A 330 35.91 21.89 -4.08
N ARG A 331 35.56 22.29 -2.85
CA ARG A 331 35.64 23.66 -2.36
C ARG A 331 37.03 24.24 -2.51
N HIS A 332 38.04 23.53 -1.98
CA HIS A 332 39.43 23.99 -2.06
C HIS A 332 39.93 24.07 -3.50
N ALA A 333 39.54 23.14 -4.36
CA ALA A 333 39.90 23.16 -5.75
C ALA A 333 39.24 24.34 -6.52
N ILE A 334 37.97 24.67 -6.19
CA ILE A 334 37.27 25.85 -6.74
C ILE A 334 37.97 27.12 -6.32
N GLU A 335 38.28 27.32 -5.04
CA GLU A 335 38.98 28.49 -4.51
C GLU A 335 40.32 28.72 -5.21
N LYS A 336 41.04 27.62 -5.49
CA LYS A 336 42.31 27.67 -6.20
C LYS A 336 42.17 28.04 -7.68
N ALA A 337 41.18 27.47 -8.36
CA ALA A 337 40.99 27.65 -9.81
C ALA A 337 40.22 28.93 -10.14
N ILE A 338 39.38 29.41 -9.26
CA ILE A 338 38.54 30.61 -9.43
C ILE A 338 38.75 31.54 -8.20
N PRO A 339 39.81 32.32 -8.14
CA PRO A 339 40.13 33.13 -6.95
C PRO A 339 39.07 34.16 -6.56
N ALA A 340 38.16 34.52 -7.49
CA ALA A 340 37.02 35.40 -7.23
C ALA A 340 35.85 34.69 -6.52
N ALA A 341 35.88 33.38 -6.37
CA ALA A 341 34.84 32.63 -5.69
C ALA A 341 34.95 32.74 -4.18
N VAL A 342 33.87 33.17 -3.52
CA VAL A 342 33.77 33.24 -2.08
C VAL A 342 33.04 31.99 -1.59
N SER A 343 33.69 31.18 -0.73
CA SER A 343 33.11 29.94 -0.25
C SER A 343 32.39 30.10 1.08
N VAL A 344 31.32 29.29 1.25
CA VAL A 344 30.54 29.11 2.48
C VAL A 344 30.48 27.64 2.86
N TRP A 345 30.83 27.29 4.10
CA TRP A 345 30.88 25.92 4.59
C TRP A 345 30.33 25.77 6.02
N GLY A 346 30.02 24.52 6.41
CA GLY A 346 29.24 24.22 7.62
C GLY A 346 29.89 24.58 8.95
N SER A 347 31.23 24.47 9.07
CA SER A 347 31.98 24.77 10.31
C SER A 347 32.45 26.23 10.39
N GLN A 348 32.07 27.08 9.42
CA GLN A 348 32.35 28.49 9.43
C GLN A 348 31.54 29.19 10.54
N ASP A 349 32.08 30.30 11.07
CA ASP A 349 31.34 31.16 11.98
C ASP A 349 29.99 31.60 11.37
N LEU A 350 28.94 31.62 12.18
CA LEU A 350 27.58 31.85 11.71
C LEU A 350 27.41 33.27 11.14
N ASP A 351 27.96 34.27 11.78
CA ASP A 351 27.79 35.66 11.35
C ASP A 351 28.55 35.92 10.05
N GLU A 352 29.74 35.33 9.90
CA GLU A 352 30.52 35.40 8.66
C GLU A 352 29.83 34.66 7.52
N ARG A 353 29.22 33.49 7.80
CA ARG A 353 28.44 32.75 6.82
C ARG A 353 27.24 33.53 6.34
N GLU A 354 26.49 34.13 7.25
CA GLU A 354 25.35 34.99 6.94
C GLU A 354 25.77 36.21 6.12
N ARG A 355 26.83 36.86 6.50
CA ARG A 355 27.37 38.02 5.78
C ARG A 355 27.70 37.68 4.33
N ARG A 356 28.34 36.54 4.06
CA ARG A 356 28.69 36.13 2.70
C ARG A 356 27.44 35.74 1.88
N ILE A 357 26.48 35.04 2.46
CA ILE A 357 25.23 34.70 1.81
C ILE A 357 24.43 35.97 1.47
N THR A 358 24.30 36.90 2.39
CA THR A 358 23.61 38.18 2.19
C THR A 358 24.32 39.01 1.12
N GLY A 359 25.64 39.15 1.19
CA GLY A 359 26.42 39.90 0.18
C GLY A 359 26.27 39.35 -1.23
N PHE A 360 26.11 37.98 -1.38
CA PHE A 360 25.79 37.42 -2.69
C PHE A 360 24.31 37.64 -3.09
N SER A 361 23.39 37.56 -2.15
CA SER A 361 21.97 37.85 -2.38
C SER A 361 21.73 39.32 -2.81
N ASP A 362 22.52 40.27 -2.28
CA ASP A 362 22.42 41.68 -2.55
C ASP A 362 23.26 42.11 -3.77
N GLY A 363 23.99 41.17 -4.40
CA GLY A 363 24.78 41.38 -5.60
C GLY A 363 26.18 41.97 -5.34
N GLU A 364 26.64 42.08 -4.08
CA GLU A 364 27.97 42.55 -3.71
C GLU A 364 29.08 41.54 -4.07
N LEU A 365 28.73 40.22 -3.98
CA LEU A 365 29.61 39.13 -4.34
C LEU A 365 29.16 38.51 -5.67
N ARG A 366 30.10 38.39 -6.61
CA ARG A 366 29.78 37.86 -7.95
C ARG A 366 29.73 36.33 -8.01
N ILE A 367 30.55 35.61 -7.26
CA ILE A 367 30.64 34.16 -7.30
C ILE A 367 30.54 33.62 -5.87
N LEU A 368 29.53 32.81 -5.62
CA LEU A 368 29.36 32.08 -4.36
C LEU A 368 29.56 30.58 -4.58
N SER A 369 30.41 29.93 -3.77
CA SER A 369 30.60 28.50 -3.75
C SER A 369 30.10 27.91 -2.43
N THR A 370 29.19 26.96 -2.48
CA THR A 370 28.60 26.37 -1.27
C THR A 370 27.98 25.00 -1.54
N LYS A 371 27.59 24.28 -0.47
CA LYS A 371 26.83 23.01 -0.56
C LYS A 371 25.33 23.28 -0.61
N PRO A 372 24.54 22.49 -1.39
CA PRO A 372 23.08 22.60 -1.38
C PRO A 372 22.46 22.54 0.03
N VAL A 373 22.99 21.72 0.92
CA VAL A 373 22.53 21.59 2.31
C VAL A 373 22.72 22.89 3.14
N ILE A 374 23.69 23.72 2.81
CA ILE A 374 24.04 24.93 3.58
C ILE A 374 23.24 26.14 3.11
N ALA A 375 23.18 26.38 1.82
CA ALA A 375 22.51 27.53 1.22
C ALA A 375 21.38 27.11 0.25
N GLY A 376 21.03 25.85 0.24
CA GLY A 376 19.92 25.31 -0.56
C GLY A 376 18.54 25.58 0.04
N SER A 377 18.42 26.16 1.24
CA SER A 377 17.15 26.56 1.87
C SER A 377 17.21 27.98 2.38
N GLY A 378 16.17 28.80 2.19
CA GLY A 378 15.98 30.13 2.74
C GLY A 378 16.70 31.31 2.07
N CYS A 379 17.43 31.12 0.97
CA CYS A 379 18.18 32.17 0.32
C CYS A 379 17.53 32.66 -0.98
N ASN A 380 17.50 33.98 -1.22
CA ASN A 380 16.87 34.63 -2.36
C ASN A 380 17.92 35.15 -3.36
N PHE A 381 18.57 34.24 -4.10
CA PHE A 381 19.65 34.59 -5.02
C PHE A 381 19.17 35.08 -6.40
N GLN A 382 17.90 34.85 -6.76
CA GLN A 382 17.35 35.15 -8.07
C GLN A 382 17.38 36.62 -8.49
N ARG A 383 17.56 37.55 -7.57
CA ARG A 383 17.58 38.97 -7.90
C ARG A 383 18.76 39.38 -8.76
N HIS A 384 19.90 38.73 -8.53
CA HIS A 384 21.16 39.08 -9.21
C HIS A 384 21.77 37.87 -9.94
N CYS A 385 21.39 36.63 -9.57
CA CYS A 385 22.00 35.44 -10.12
C CYS A 385 21.00 34.65 -10.97
N HIS A 386 21.38 34.34 -12.20
CA HIS A 386 20.64 33.46 -13.14
C HIS A 386 21.52 32.33 -13.70
N ARG A 387 22.75 32.18 -13.18
CA ARG A 387 23.70 31.14 -13.58
C ARG A 387 24.09 30.26 -12.39
N ALA A 388 23.95 28.94 -12.53
CA ALA A 388 24.48 28.01 -11.53
C ALA A 388 25.25 26.87 -12.17
N VAL A 389 26.29 26.40 -11.49
CA VAL A 389 27.09 25.25 -11.91
C VAL A 389 27.12 24.21 -10.80
N PHE A 390 26.71 23.01 -11.09
CA PHE A 390 26.94 21.85 -10.24
C PHE A 390 28.27 21.23 -10.64
N THR A 391 29.28 21.35 -9.79
CA THR A 391 30.62 20.81 -10.04
C THR A 391 30.69 19.29 -9.97
N GLY A 392 29.61 18.62 -9.59
CA GLY A 392 29.40 17.18 -9.59
C GLY A 392 27.95 16.86 -9.26
N ILE A 393 27.55 15.63 -9.54
CA ILE A 393 26.19 15.14 -9.31
C ILE A 393 26.13 14.16 -8.14
N GLY A 394 24.97 14.04 -7.51
CA GLY A 394 24.71 13.11 -6.41
C GLY A 394 23.33 12.47 -6.50
N PHE A 395 23.07 11.50 -5.64
CA PHE A 395 21.81 10.75 -5.65
C PHE A 395 20.62 11.48 -5.02
N LYS A 396 20.87 12.61 -4.31
CA LYS A 396 19.83 13.33 -3.57
C LYS A 396 19.07 14.31 -4.45
N PHE A 397 18.00 13.84 -5.05
CA PHE A 397 17.14 14.64 -5.92
C PHE A 397 16.55 15.87 -5.22
N SER A 398 16.15 15.79 -3.95
CA SER A 398 15.57 16.93 -3.22
C SER A 398 16.56 18.07 -3.06
N ASP A 399 17.82 17.80 -2.70
CA ASP A 399 18.86 18.82 -2.55
C ASP A 399 19.16 19.48 -3.91
N PHE A 400 19.14 18.67 -4.96
CA PHE A 400 19.37 19.12 -6.33
C PHE A 400 18.26 20.04 -6.83
N ILE A 401 16.99 19.65 -6.70
CA ILE A 401 15.87 20.49 -7.16
C ILE A 401 15.74 21.77 -6.33
N GLN A 402 15.96 21.71 -5.03
CA GLN A 402 15.97 22.89 -4.16
C GLN A 402 17.07 23.86 -4.56
N ALA A 403 18.27 23.36 -4.90
CA ALA A 403 19.39 24.20 -5.34
C ALA A 403 19.08 24.93 -6.65
N ILE A 404 18.41 24.32 -7.62
CA ILE A 404 17.96 24.95 -8.86
C ILE A 404 16.99 26.08 -8.56
N HIS A 405 16.00 25.83 -7.70
CA HIS A 405 14.98 26.83 -7.38
C HIS A 405 15.46 27.94 -6.42
N ARG A 406 16.76 28.04 -6.11
CA ARG A 406 17.35 29.23 -5.48
C ARG A 406 17.50 30.40 -6.45
N ILE A 407 17.64 30.09 -7.74
CA ILE A 407 17.76 31.12 -8.79
C ILE A 407 16.59 31.06 -9.80
N HIS A 408 15.91 29.89 -9.97
CA HIS A 408 14.73 29.74 -10.80
C HIS A 408 13.46 29.73 -9.94
N ARG A 409 13.01 30.94 -9.57
CA ARG A 409 11.86 31.16 -8.69
C ARG A 409 11.21 32.53 -8.95
N PHE A 410 10.10 32.80 -8.30
CA PHE A 410 9.37 34.08 -8.32
C PHE A 410 10.31 35.28 -8.27
N LEU A 411 10.04 36.30 -9.07
CA LEU A 411 10.86 37.49 -9.29
C LEU A 411 12.19 37.29 -10.06
N GLN A 412 12.42 36.12 -10.67
CA GLN A 412 13.50 35.99 -11.65
C GLN A 412 13.07 36.60 -12.99
N GLY A 413 13.82 37.61 -13.44
CA GLY A 413 13.53 38.32 -14.69
C GLY A 413 14.37 37.88 -15.89
N GLN A 414 15.31 36.94 -15.70
CA GLN A 414 16.24 36.52 -16.76
C GLN A 414 16.17 35.02 -17.00
N PRO A 415 16.41 34.53 -18.25
CA PRO A 415 16.56 33.11 -18.52
C PRO A 415 17.60 32.46 -17.63
N VAL A 416 17.23 31.37 -16.95
CA VAL A 416 18.14 30.70 -16.01
C VAL A 416 18.87 29.57 -16.71
N ARG A 417 20.19 29.54 -16.57
CA ARG A 417 21.04 28.47 -17.09
C ARG A 417 21.70 27.71 -15.93
N ILE A 418 21.51 26.38 -15.96
CA ILE A 418 22.10 25.45 -15.02
C ILE A 418 23.05 24.53 -15.77
N ASP A 419 24.33 24.61 -15.43
CA ASP A 419 25.36 23.75 -15.99
C ASP A 419 25.65 22.62 -14.98
N ILE A 420 25.56 21.35 -15.42
CA ILE A 420 25.74 20.16 -14.57
C ILE A 420 26.90 19.34 -15.11
N ILE A 421 27.95 19.20 -14.31
CA ILE A 421 29.17 18.49 -14.70
C ILE A 421 29.16 17.10 -14.06
N TYR A 422 29.37 16.06 -14.87
CA TYR A 422 29.42 14.67 -14.42
C TYR A 422 30.53 13.93 -15.16
N SER A 423 31.03 12.84 -14.59
CA SER A 423 32.03 12.00 -15.25
C SER A 423 31.38 10.90 -16.08
N ASP A 424 32.16 10.34 -17.01
CA ASP A 424 31.78 9.19 -17.83
C ASP A 424 31.36 7.95 -17.01
N ALA A 425 31.79 7.82 -15.75
CA ALA A 425 31.34 6.77 -14.83
C ALA A 425 30.02 7.10 -14.06
N GLU A 426 29.47 8.28 -14.21
CA GLU A 426 28.29 8.77 -13.46
C GLU A 426 26.99 8.79 -14.30
N HIS A 427 26.96 8.14 -15.48
CA HIS A 427 25.76 8.04 -16.33
C HIS A 427 24.54 7.51 -15.58
N GLY A 428 24.70 6.45 -14.77
CA GLY A 428 23.61 5.89 -13.99
C GLY A 428 23.04 6.86 -12.95
N ILE A 429 23.86 7.74 -12.37
CA ILE A 429 23.39 8.80 -11.43
C ILE A 429 22.62 9.87 -12.20
N ARG A 430 23.12 10.30 -13.37
CA ARG A 430 22.43 11.26 -14.24
C ARG A 430 21.04 10.74 -14.64
N ASP A 431 20.97 9.52 -15.18
CA ASP A 431 19.72 8.91 -15.65
C ASP A 431 18.70 8.75 -14.51
N GLN A 432 19.19 8.47 -13.29
CA GLN A 432 18.34 8.43 -12.11
C GLN A 432 17.79 9.80 -11.73
N LEU A 433 18.60 10.87 -11.79
CA LEU A 433 18.16 12.24 -11.54
C LEU A 433 17.12 12.69 -12.57
N GLU A 434 17.35 12.45 -13.87
CA GLU A 434 16.41 12.77 -14.94
C GLU A 434 15.09 12.00 -14.82
N ARG A 435 15.13 10.72 -14.41
CA ARG A 435 13.94 9.92 -14.17
C ARG A 435 13.11 10.47 -13.01
N LYS A 436 13.76 10.81 -11.88
CA LYS A 436 13.10 11.40 -10.72
C LYS A 436 12.50 12.76 -11.03
N TRP A 437 13.15 13.55 -11.86
CA TRP A 437 12.63 14.84 -12.30
C TRP A 437 11.36 14.68 -13.10
N ARG A 438 11.38 13.84 -14.13
CA ARG A 438 10.18 13.53 -14.92
C ARG A 438 9.02 13.00 -14.06
N GLN A 439 9.30 12.17 -13.08
CA GLN A 439 8.30 11.66 -12.14
C GLN A 439 7.71 12.76 -11.26
N HIS A 440 8.55 13.67 -10.80
CA HIS A 440 8.11 14.84 -10.02
C HIS A 440 7.19 15.75 -10.86
N ASP A 441 7.59 16.07 -12.10
CA ASP A 441 6.80 16.92 -13.01
C ASP A 441 5.45 16.27 -13.35
N GLN A 442 5.42 14.96 -13.59
CA GLN A 442 4.18 14.21 -13.83
C GLN A 442 3.24 14.23 -12.62
N LEU A 443 3.78 14.05 -11.41
CA LEU A 443 3.02 14.13 -10.16
C LEU A 443 2.35 15.50 -10.04
N VAL A 444 3.15 16.55 -10.19
CA VAL A 444 2.70 17.93 -9.99
C VAL A 444 1.68 18.31 -11.06
N ALA A 445 1.90 17.94 -12.33
CA ALA A 445 0.95 18.18 -13.42
C ALA A 445 -0.40 17.49 -13.17
N ARG A 446 -0.39 16.23 -12.76
CA ARG A 446 -1.62 15.47 -12.48
C ARG A 446 -2.43 16.05 -11.33
N MET A 447 -1.76 16.46 -10.26
CA MET A 447 -2.43 17.10 -9.13
C MET A 447 -2.98 18.49 -9.51
N GLY A 448 -2.25 19.26 -10.33
CA GLY A 448 -2.74 20.53 -10.87
C GLY A 448 -4.00 20.34 -11.72
N ASP A 449 -4.09 19.28 -12.52
CA ASP A 449 -5.30 18.95 -13.31
C ASP A 449 -6.50 18.63 -12.40
N ILE A 450 -6.29 17.90 -11.32
CA ILE A 450 -7.35 17.59 -10.35
C ILE A 450 -7.85 18.87 -9.66
N ILE A 451 -6.95 19.75 -9.25
CA ILE A 451 -7.32 21.01 -8.58
C ILE A 451 -8.02 21.95 -9.56
N ARG A 452 -7.54 22.11 -10.79
CA ARG A 452 -8.20 22.94 -11.83
C ARG A 452 -9.58 22.42 -12.17
N GLY A 453 -9.76 21.10 -12.21
CA GLY A 453 -11.04 20.49 -12.54
C GLY A 453 -12.10 20.62 -11.43
N ARG A 454 -11.70 20.88 -10.17
CA ARG A 454 -12.59 20.79 -8.99
C ARG A 454 -12.53 21.99 -8.05
N GLY A 455 -11.51 22.83 -8.15
CA GLY A 455 -11.27 23.89 -7.20
C GLY A 455 -10.88 23.37 -5.80
N LEU A 456 -10.81 24.27 -4.82
CA LEU A 456 -10.76 23.95 -3.39
C LEU A 456 -12.20 23.64 -2.91
N ALA A 457 -12.82 22.56 -3.42
CA ALA A 457 -14.19 22.24 -3.04
C ALA A 457 -14.24 21.92 -1.53
N ARG A 458 -15.09 22.61 -0.79
CA ARG A 458 -15.42 22.30 0.60
C ARG A 458 -16.09 20.93 0.72
N ASP A 459 -16.74 20.47 -0.35
CA ASP A 459 -17.40 19.18 -0.49
C ASP A 459 -16.76 18.37 -1.61
N ALA A 460 -15.63 17.75 -1.32
CA ALA A 460 -14.97 16.80 -2.24
C ALA A 460 -15.83 15.54 -2.51
N MET A 461 -16.98 15.40 -1.84
CA MET A 461 -17.93 14.30 -2.00
C MET A 461 -18.54 14.18 -3.40
N ASP A 462 -18.79 15.30 -4.10
CA ASP A 462 -19.39 15.28 -5.44
C ASP A 462 -18.43 14.79 -6.52
N GLY A 463 -17.17 14.64 -6.18
CA GLY A 463 -16.12 14.29 -7.12
C GLY A 463 -15.67 12.84 -7.10
N ILE A 464 -16.04 12.05 -6.11
CA ILE A 464 -15.65 10.66 -6.03
C ILE A 464 -16.55 9.84 -6.94
N ARG A 465 -16.05 9.49 -8.13
CA ARG A 465 -16.71 8.60 -9.10
C ARG A 465 -16.70 7.13 -8.69
N ARG A 466 -16.53 6.80 -7.41
CA ARG A 466 -16.78 5.45 -6.95
C ARG A 466 -18.28 5.20 -7.04
N GLY A 467 -18.67 4.29 -7.90
CA GLY A 467 -20.06 3.86 -7.99
C GLY A 467 -20.50 3.23 -6.67
N ARG A 468 -21.69 3.56 -6.19
CA ARG A 468 -22.39 2.75 -5.20
C ARG A 468 -23.08 1.61 -5.95
N GLY A 469 -22.61 0.39 -5.73
CA GLY A 469 -23.12 -0.80 -6.42
C GLY A 469 -22.67 -0.96 -7.86
N VAL A 470 -23.28 -1.91 -8.50
CA VAL A 470 -23.17 -2.17 -9.94
C VAL A 470 -24.59 -2.18 -10.55
N ALA A 471 -24.70 -1.97 -11.84
CA ALA A 471 -25.98 -2.18 -12.50
C ALA A 471 -26.37 -3.65 -12.36
N ARG A 472 -27.52 -3.92 -11.70
CA ARG A 472 -27.98 -5.29 -11.48
C ARG A 472 -28.18 -6.00 -12.83
N ALA A 473 -27.51 -7.12 -13.00
CA ALA A 473 -27.69 -8.00 -14.12
C ALA A 473 -27.85 -9.43 -13.62
N GLU A 474 -28.51 -10.28 -14.38
CA GLU A 474 -28.73 -11.68 -13.98
C GLU A 474 -28.59 -12.63 -15.17
N ALA A 475 -28.18 -13.87 -14.88
CA ALA A 475 -28.15 -14.98 -15.79
C ALA A 475 -28.92 -16.14 -15.15
N ILE A 476 -30.02 -16.52 -15.80
CA ILE A 476 -30.93 -17.59 -15.35
C ILE A 476 -30.89 -18.72 -16.38
N GLY A 477 -30.80 -19.93 -15.91
CA GLY A 477 -30.86 -21.10 -16.73
C GLY A 477 -31.38 -22.31 -15.96
N ASP A 478 -31.38 -23.49 -16.60
CA ASP A 478 -31.78 -24.69 -15.93
C ASP A 478 -30.78 -25.02 -14.79
N GLY A 479 -31.30 -25.09 -13.60
CA GLY A 479 -30.52 -25.38 -12.39
C GLY A 479 -29.65 -24.23 -11.87
N TYR A 480 -29.71 -22.95 -12.39
CA TYR A 480 -28.94 -21.84 -11.84
C TYR A 480 -29.62 -20.48 -11.93
N HIS A 481 -29.23 -19.60 -10.99
CA HIS A 481 -29.55 -18.19 -11.00
C HIS A 481 -28.32 -17.38 -10.47
N LEU A 482 -27.70 -16.62 -11.36
CA LEU A 482 -26.47 -15.89 -11.06
C LEU A 482 -26.74 -14.40 -11.19
N VAL A 483 -26.37 -13.61 -10.21
CA VAL A 483 -26.68 -12.20 -10.14
C VAL A 483 -25.40 -11.37 -10.00
N ASN A 484 -25.24 -10.38 -10.86
CA ASN A 484 -24.26 -9.32 -10.69
C ASN A 484 -24.88 -8.20 -9.87
N ASN A 485 -24.62 -8.18 -8.58
CA ASN A 485 -25.16 -7.17 -7.67
C ASN A 485 -24.38 -7.18 -6.35
N ASP A 486 -24.69 -6.25 -5.46
CA ASP A 486 -24.30 -6.26 -4.05
C ASP A 486 -24.99 -7.40 -3.30
N ALA A 487 -24.21 -8.16 -2.52
CA ALA A 487 -24.72 -9.31 -1.77
C ALA A 487 -25.78 -8.95 -0.72
N VAL A 488 -25.66 -7.80 -0.06
CA VAL A 488 -26.62 -7.31 0.94
C VAL A 488 -27.94 -6.96 0.26
N LEU A 489 -27.88 -6.17 -0.80
CA LEU A 489 -29.04 -5.69 -1.52
C LEU A 489 -29.81 -6.86 -2.17
N GLU A 490 -29.09 -7.82 -2.73
CA GLU A 490 -29.71 -8.99 -3.34
C GLU A 490 -30.32 -9.93 -2.28
N ALA A 491 -29.58 -10.18 -1.17
CA ALA A 491 -30.08 -11.04 -0.10
C ALA A 491 -31.36 -10.48 0.57
N ILE A 492 -31.47 -9.14 0.72
CA ILE A 492 -32.72 -8.52 1.22
C ILE A 492 -33.92 -8.86 0.35
N GLY A 493 -33.74 -8.95 -0.98
CA GLY A 493 -34.80 -9.29 -1.94
C GLY A 493 -35.13 -10.78 -2.01
N MET A 494 -34.31 -11.68 -1.46
CA MET A 494 -34.53 -13.12 -1.52
C MET A 494 -35.66 -13.56 -0.56
N PRO A 495 -36.46 -14.59 -0.93
CA PRO A 495 -37.47 -15.15 -0.05
C PRO A 495 -36.89 -15.81 1.19
N ASP A 496 -37.65 -15.81 2.30
CA ASP A 496 -37.32 -16.52 3.53
C ASP A 496 -37.17 -18.02 3.24
N ALA A 497 -36.22 -18.68 3.90
CA ALA A 497 -36.02 -20.14 3.83
C ALA A 497 -35.84 -20.70 2.39
N SER A 498 -35.36 -19.86 1.44
CA SER A 498 -35.22 -20.22 0.02
C SER A 498 -33.93 -20.97 -0.30
N ALA A 499 -32.93 -20.99 0.58
CA ALA A 499 -31.68 -21.72 0.43
C ALA A 499 -31.64 -22.96 1.34
N GLY A 500 -31.34 -24.12 0.74
CA GLY A 500 -31.14 -25.37 1.49
C GLY A 500 -29.74 -25.49 2.08
N LEU A 501 -28.76 -24.81 1.47
CA LEU A 501 -27.36 -24.80 1.90
C LEU A 501 -26.73 -23.47 1.51
N ILE A 502 -25.89 -22.93 2.37
CA ILE A 502 -24.98 -21.82 2.04
C ILE A 502 -23.55 -22.38 2.06
N VAL A 503 -22.80 -22.17 0.99
CA VAL A 503 -21.35 -22.43 0.92
C VAL A 503 -20.70 -21.19 0.36
N THR A 504 -19.75 -20.60 1.08
CA THR A 504 -19.10 -19.37 0.64
C THR A 504 -17.70 -19.22 1.22
N SER A 505 -16.84 -18.54 0.48
CA SER A 505 -15.57 -17.99 0.98
C SER A 505 -15.75 -16.49 1.16
N ILE A 506 -15.82 -16.03 2.39
CA ILE A 506 -15.99 -14.61 2.66
C ILE A 506 -14.73 -13.81 2.31
N PRO A 507 -14.84 -12.54 1.89
CA PRO A 507 -13.69 -11.67 1.67
C PRO A 507 -12.81 -11.58 2.92
N PHE A 508 -11.50 -11.47 2.73
CA PHE A 508 -10.53 -11.45 3.82
C PHE A 508 -10.27 -10.02 4.36
N ALA A 509 -11.35 -9.25 4.57
CA ALA A 509 -11.32 -7.86 5.05
C ALA A 509 -10.26 -7.03 4.28
N THR A 510 -9.37 -6.34 4.98
CA THR A 510 -8.37 -5.41 4.40
C THR A 510 -7.31 -6.05 3.49
N GLN A 511 -7.35 -7.37 3.23
CA GLN A 511 -6.29 -8.03 2.48
C GLN A 511 -6.42 -7.84 0.97
N TYR A 512 -7.64 -7.87 0.44
CA TYR A 512 -7.93 -7.74 -0.98
C TYR A 512 -9.17 -6.89 -1.22
N GLU A 513 -9.09 -5.99 -2.16
CA GLU A 513 -10.21 -5.27 -2.73
C GLU A 513 -10.44 -5.78 -4.16
N TYR A 514 -11.66 -6.21 -4.45
CA TYR A 514 -12.01 -6.88 -5.70
C TYR A 514 -12.62 -5.94 -6.74
N THR A 515 -13.20 -4.84 -6.28
CA THR A 515 -13.85 -3.84 -7.15
C THR A 515 -13.63 -2.43 -6.63
N PRO A 516 -13.72 -1.40 -7.49
CA PRO A 516 -13.66 -0.01 -7.04
C PRO A 516 -14.98 0.48 -6.41
N SER A 517 -15.86 -0.42 -5.97
CA SER A 517 -17.14 -0.06 -5.34
C SER A 517 -17.03 0.05 -3.82
N TYR A 518 -17.75 1.01 -3.20
CA TYR A 518 -17.89 1.05 -1.74
C TYR A 518 -18.63 -0.16 -1.17
N ASN A 519 -19.38 -0.86 -2.00
CA ASN A 519 -20.06 -2.11 -1.65
C ASN A 519 -19.08 -3.26 -1.44
N ASP A 520 -17.85 -3.16 -1.95
CA ASP A 520 -16.83 -4.19 -1.75
C ASP A 520 -16.49 -4.35 -0.26
N PHE A 521 -16.59 -5.58 0.24
CA PHE A 521 -16.28 -5.91 1.62
C PHE A 521 -14.78 -5.84 1.92
N GLY A 522 -13.94 -5.94 0.90
CA GLY A 522 -12.50 -5.71 1.00
C GLY A 522 -12.14 -4.23 1.19
N HIS A 523 -13.04 -3.32 0.87
CA HIS A 523 -12.88 -1.90 1.09
C HIS A 523 -13.27 -1.53 2.53
N THR A 524 -12.43 -1.89 3.48
CA THR A 524 -12.63 -1.67 4.92
C THR A 524 -11.36 -1.16 5.59
N GLU A 525 -11.50 -0.40 6.66
CA GLU A 525 -10.36 0.15 7.41
C GLU A 525 -9.64 -0.93 8.21
N ASP A 526 -10.42 -1.75 8.88
CA ASP A 526 -9.97 -2.83 9.75
C ASP A 526 -10.99 -3.97 9.77
N ASN A 527 -10.74 -4.98 10.59
CA ASN A 527 -11.68 -6.09 10.76
C ASN A 527 -13.00 -5.65 11.41
N ALA A 528 -12.98 -4.70 12.35
CA ALA A 528 -14.20 -4.25 13.01
C ALA A 528 -15.14 -3.62 11.99
N HIS A 529 -14.63 -2.79 11.09
CA HIS A 529 -15.38 -2.19 10.00
C HIS A 529 -15.88 -3.24 8.98
N PHE A 530 -15.08 -4.28 8.70
CA PHE A 530 -15.52 -5.43 7.89
C PHE A 530 -16.74 -6.12 8.54
N TRP A 531 -16.65 -6.45 9.84
CA TRP A 531 -17.73 -7.12 10.53
C TRP A 531 -18.99 -6.25 10.69
N GLN A 532 -18.84 -4.92 10.78
CA GLN A 532 -19.98 -3.99 10.71
C GLN A 532 -20.71 -4.07 9.36
N GLN A 533 -19.99 -4.21 8.25
CA GLN A 533 -20.64 -4.45 6.96
C GLN A 533 -21.30 -5.84 6.89
N MET A 534 -20.66 -6.85 7.45
CA MET A 534 -21.24 -8.19 7.56
C MET A 534 -22.50 -8.23 8.45
N ASP A 535 -22.67 -7.30 9.42
CA ASP A 535 -23.89 -7.17 10.23
C ASP A 535 -25.13 -6.81 9.37
N PHE A 536 -24.95 -6.29 8.15
CA PHE A 536 -26.06 -6.10 7.21
C PHE A 536 -26.35 -7.36 6.39
N LEU A 537 -25.35 -8.15 6.06
CA LEU A 537 -25.52 -9.36 5.23
C LEU A 537 -25.92 -10.59 6.05
N THR A 538 -25.26 -10.83 7.19
CA THR A 538 -25.41 -12.08 7.94
C THR A 538 -26.86 -12.34 8.43
N PRO A 539 -27.63 -11.34 8.93
CA PRO A 539 -29.03 -11.55 9.28
C PRO A 539 -29.87 -11.99 8.09
N GLU A 540 -29.57 -11.47 6.88
CA GLU A 540 -30.28 -11.86 5.67
C GLU A 540 -29.93 -13.29 5.25
N LEU A 541 -28.67 -13.69 5.37
CA LEU A 541 -28.25 -15.07 5.11
C LEU A 541 -28.95 -16.05 6.09
N VAL A 542 -29.06 -15.66 7.36
CA VAL A 542 -29.80 -16.45 8.36
C VAL A 542 -31.28 -16.53 8.00
N ARG A 543 -31.90 -15.45 7.53
CA ARG A 543 -33.31 -15.42 7.09
C ARG A 543 -33.54 -16.32 5.87
N VAL A 544 -32.67 -16.21 4.87
CA VAL A 544 -32.76 -16.94 3.60
C VAL A 544 -32.46 -18.43 3.77
N LEU A 545 -31.59 -18.80 4.69
CA LEU A 545 -31.29 -20.21 4.99
C LEU A 545 -32.50 -20.89 5.63
N ALA A 546 -32.88 -22.06 5.14
CA ALA A 546 -33.99 -22.84 5.68
C ALA A 546 -33.73 -23.28 7.14
N PRO A 547 -34.77 -23.38 8.01
CA PRO A 547 -34.61 -23.77 9.40
C PRO A 547 -33.97 -25.16 9.54
N GLY A 548 -33.01 -25.31 10.45
CA GLY A 548 -32.26 -26.55 10.68
C GLY A 548 -31.17 -26.84 9.68
N ARG A 549 -30.94 -25.96 8.67
CA ARG A 549 -29.99 -26.18 7.58
C ARG A 549 -28.62 -25.54 7.87
N ILE A 550 -27.66 -25.82 7.02
CA ILE A 550 -26.25 -25.61 7.22
C ILE A 550 -25.76 -24.40 6.40
N ALA A 551 -24.87 -23.61 7.00
CA ALA A 551 -24.02 -22.65 6.33
C ALA A 551 -22.53 -23.02 6.53
N CYS A 552 -21.80 -23.19 5.45
CA CYS A 552 -20.38 -23.49 5.45
C CYS A 552 -19.61 -22.24 5.03
N ILE A 553 -18.84 -21.68 5.95
CA ILE A 553 -18.09 -20.43 5.76
C ILE A 553 -16.60 -20.75 5.68
N HIS A 554 -16.01 -20.55 4.52
CA HIS A 554 -14.57 -20.72 4.32
C HIS A 554 -13.85 -19.43 4.68
N VAL A 555 -12.81 -19.55 5.52
CA VAL A 555 -11.97 -18.43 6.01
C VAL A 555 -10.51 -18.84 6.14
N LYS A 556 -9.62 -17.85 6.17
CA LYS A 556 -8.19 -18.03 6.43
C LYS A 556 -7.71 -16.99 7.42
N ASP A 557 -6.88 -17.42 8.37
CA ASP A 557 -6.17 -16.50 9.26
C ASP A 557 -5.10 -15.71 8.50
N ARG A 558 -4.68 -14.59 9.05
CA ARG A 558 -3.77 -13.67 8.40
C ARG A 558 -2.57 -13.34 9.28
N ILE A 559 -1.46 -13.03 8.62
CA ILE A 559 -0.27 -12.49 9.30
C ILE A 559 -0.37 -10.97 9.34
N THR A 560 -0.28 -10.41 10.53
CA THR A 560 -0.13 -8.97 10.73
C THR A 560 1.37 -8.64 10.79
N PRO A 561 1.90 -7.83 9.86
CA PRO A 561 3.29 -7.39 9.88
C PRO A 561 3.66 -6.66 11.18
N GLY A 562 4.92 -6.76 11.61
CA GLY A 562 5.37 -6.16 12.88
C GLY A 562 5.18 -4.65 12.99
N GLY A 563 5.21 -3.93 11.86
CA GLY A 563 4.91 -2.49 11.82
C GLY A 563 3.43 -2.15 12.04
N LEU A 564 2.52 -3.12 11.82
CA LEU A 564 1.06 -2.95 12.04
C LEU A 564 0.59 -3.56 13.36
N SER A 565 1.33 -4.53 13.91
CA SER A 565 0.96 -5.17 15.17
C SER A 565 1.16 -4.27 16.41
N GLY A 566 1.92 -3.19 16.27
CA GLY A 566 2.39 -2.36 17.40
C GLY A 566 3.43 -3.03 18.29
N LEU A 567 3.70 -4.33 18.07
CA LEU A 567 4.60 -5.15 18.90
C LEU A 567 6.03 -5.25 18.35
N GLY A 568 6.27 -4.72 17.14
CA GLY A 568 7.57 -4.76 16.46
C GLY A 568 7.90 -6.12 15.81
N PHE A 569 7.04 -7.13 15.93
CA PHE A 569 7.17 -8.42 15.29
C PHE A 569 5.85 -8.89 14.66
N GLN A 570 5.93 -9.84 13.75
CA GLN A 570 4.76 -10.40 13.06
C GLN A 570 3.91 -11.22 14.04
N THR A 571 2.57 -11.06 13.94
CA THR A 571 1.58 -11.80 14.72
C THR A 571 0.56 -12.47 13.82
N LEU A 572 -0.13 -13.48 14.35
CA LEU A 572 -1.28 -14.09 13.69
C LEU A 572 -2.56 -13.33 14.09
N GLN A 573 -3.37 -12.99 13.10
CA GLN A 573 -4.72 -12.47 13.32
C GLN A 573 -5.71 -13.63 13.15
N PRO A 574 -6.41 -14.03 14.23
CA PRO A 574 -7.29 -15.19 14.21
C PRO A 574 -8.65 -14.87 13.61
N PHE A 575 -8.70 -14.64 12.29
CA PHE A 575 -9.90 -14.24 11.58
C PHE A 575 -11.02 -15.28 11.65
N HIS A 576 -10.66 -16.57 11.72
CA HIS A 576 -11.63 -17.64 11.95
C HIS A 576 -12.38 -17.50 13.29
N ALA A 577 -11.67 -17.11 14.36
CA ALA A 577 -12.29 -16.91 15.67
C ALA A 577 -13.25 -15.71 15.67
N GLU A 578 -12.90 -14.63 14.98
CA GLU A 578 -13.79 -13.50 14.79
C GLU A 578 -15.05 -13.90 14.00
N ALA A 579 -14.89 -14.70 12.93
CA ALA A 579 -16.00 -15.23 12.15
C ALA A 579 -16.92 -16.10 13.00
N ILE A 580 -16.36 -16.99 13.82
CA ILE A 580 -17.16 -17.82 14.75
C ILE A 580 -18.00 -16.94 15.68
N ALA A 581 -17.38 -15.95 16.33
CA ALA A 581 -18.08 -15.05 17.24
C ALA A 581 -19.18 -14.26 16.50
N HIS A 582 -18.91 -13.79 15.28
CA HIS A 582 -19.85 -13.02 14.47
C HIS A 582 -21.08 -13.86 14.10
N TYR A 583 -20.92 -15.01 13.48
CA TYR A 583 -22.05 -15.85 13.04
C TYR A 583 -22.88 -16.40 14.21
N MET A 584 -22.24 -16.74 15.35
CA MET A 584 -22.94 -17.15 16.55
C MET A 584 -23.77 -16.01 17.16
N ARG A 585 -23.28 -14.77 17.14
CA ARG A 585 -24.03 -13.58 17.58
C ARG A 585 -25.31 -13.38 16.77
N HIS A 586 -25.30 -13.77 15.49
CA HIS A 586 -26.45 -13.70 14.60
C HIS A 586 -27.37 -14.94 14.65
N GLY A 587 -27.17 -15.83 15.64
CA GLY A 587 -28.11 -16.91 15.93
C GLY A 587 -27.82 -18.24 15.22
N LEU A 588 -26.66 -18.39 14.61
CA LEU A 588 -26.20 -19.68 14.10
C LEU A 588 -25.42 -20.46 15.17
N ALA A 589 -25.55 -21.78 15.18
CA ALA A 589 -24.80 -22.64 16.08
C ALA A 589 -23.59 -23.24 15.34
N LEU A 590 -22.38 -23.13 15.91
CA LEU A 590 -21.19 -23.78 15.37
C LEU A 590 -21.29 -25.31 15.58
N MET A 591 -21.16 -26.05 14.50
CA MET A 591 -21.27 -27.54 14.52
C MET A 591 -19.89 -28.21 14.35
N ALA A 592 -19.03 -27.64 13.50
CA ALA A 592 -17.68 -28.18 13.24
C ALA A 592 -16.77 -27.08 12.70
N MET A 593 -15.46 -27.29 12.85
CA MET A 593 -14.41 -26.51 12.21
C MET A 593 -13.48 -27.49 11.48
N ILE A 594 -13.53 -27.46 10.15
CA ILE A 594 -12.67 -28.29 9.32
C ILE A 594 -11.41 -27.51 8.98
N THR A 595 -10.26 -28.09 9.28
CA THR A 595 -8.97 -27.50 8.95
C THR A 595 -8.51 -27.99 7.58
N VAL A 596 -8.32 -27.08 6.62
CA VAL A 596 -7.73 -27.38 5.32
C VAL A 596 -6.25 -27.05 5.39
N VAL A 597 -5.41 -28.07 5.31
CA VAL A 597 -3.96 -27.91 5.41
C VAL A 597 -3.41 -27.24 4.16
N THR A 598 -2.63 -26.19 4.37
CA THR A 598 -1.89 -25.50 3.32
C THR A 598 -0.42 -25.83 3.41
N ASP A 599 0.20 -26.22 2.31
CA ASP A 599 1.64 -26.43 2.26
C ASP A 599 2.34 -25.08 2.05
N VAL A 600 2.83 -24.48 3.15
CA VAL A 600 3.50 -23.18 3.15
C VAL A 600 4.78 -23.15 2.30
N VAL A 601 5.36 -24.28 2.01
CA VAL A 601 6.55 -24.37 1.16
C VAL A 601 6.16 -24.32 -0.31
N ARG A 602 5.10 -25.04 -0.71
CA ARG A 602 4.58 -25.07 -2.08
C ARG A 602 3.89 -23.77 -2.47
N GLU A 603 3.17 -23.18 -1.56
CA GLU A 603 2.41 -21.95 -1.80
C GLU A 603 3.28 -20.70 -1.77
N ASN A 604 4.58 -20.85 -1.59
CA ASN A 604 5.56 -19.75 -1.56
C ASN A 604 5.15 -18.62 -0.63
N ASN A 605 4.59 -18.95 0.52
CA ASN A 605 4.17 -17.97 1.50
C ASN A 605 5.39 -17.46 2.24
N GLN A 606 5.96 -16.42 1.69
CA GLN A 606 7.22 -15.79 2.06
C GLN A 606 7.31 -15.40 3.53
N THR A 607 6.16 -15.29 4.20
CA THR A 607 6.06 -14.68 5.52
C THR A 607 5.92 -15.68 6.67
N TYR A 608 5.65 -16.93 6.39
CA TYR A 608 5.28 -17.91 7.43
C TYR A 608 6.44 -18.77 7.90
N ARG A 609 7.51 -18.82 7.15
CA ARG A 609 8.68 -19.62 7.46
C ARG A 609 9.93 -18.75 7.53
N LEU A 610 10.72 -18.93 8.59
CA LEU A 610 12.04 -18.33 8.67
C LEU A 610 13.00 -19.00 7.69
N GLY A 611 13.82 -18.21 7.00
CA GLY A 611 14.97 -18.73 6.28
C GLY A 611 16.00 -19.31 7.25
N TRP A 612 16.88 -20.18 6.76
CA TRP A 612 17.89 -20.85 7.60
C TRP A 612 18.71 -19.89 8.46
N THR A 613 19.21 -18.79 7.86
CA THR A 613 19.98 -17.76 8.58
C THR A 613 19.19 -17.08 9.70
N GLU A 614 17.91 -16.78 9.47
CA GLU A 614 17.05 -16.15 10.48
C GLU A 614 16.69 -17.14 11.59
N GLN A 615 16.44 -18.40 11.25
CA GLN A 615 16.18 -19.46 12.22
C GLN A 615 17.37 -19.66 13.17
N CYS A 616 18.62 -19.53 12.64
CA CYS A 616 19.83 -19.60 13.46
C CYS A 616 20.02 -18.39 14.38
N LYS A 617 19.38 -17.25 14.08
CA LYS A 617 19.45 -16.06 14.96
C LYS A 617 18.41 -16.11 16.07
N ASP A 618 17.15 -16.38 15.71
CA ASP A 618 16.04 -16.46 16.67
C ASP A 618 14.89 -17.29 16.08
N GLY A 619 14.84 -18.57 16.44
CA GLY A 619 13.78 -19.49 16.00
C GLY A 619 12.39 -19.20 16.59
N THR A 620 12.28 -18.28 17.55
CA THR A 620 10.99 -17.88 18.13
C THR A 620 10.29 -16.77 17.35
N LYS A 621 10.97 -16.17 16.36
CA LYS A 621 10.49 -14.99 15.66
C LYS A 621 9.29 -15.26 14.78
N MET A 622 9.05 -16.49 14.35
CA MET A 622 8.02 -16.84 13.36
C MET A 622 7.35 -18.16 13.68
N GLY A 623 6.04 -18.22 13.40
CA GLY A 623 5.24 -19.45 13.51
C GLY A 623 5.30 -20.33 12.28
N ALA A 624 4.56 -21.45 12.35
CA ALA A 624 4.28 -22.34 11.22
C ALA A 624 3.33 -21.68 10.20
N GLY A 625 3.06 -22.38 9.10
CA GLY A 625 2.09 -21.93 8.11
C GLY A 625 0.69 -21.81 8.67
N VAL A 626 -0.13 -21.01 7.99
CA VAL A 626 -1.52 -20.74 8.38
C VAL A 626 -2.44 -21.62 7.55
N PRO A 627 -3.22 -22.53 8.16
CA PRO A 627 -4.21 -23.32 7.47
C PRO A 627 -5.41 -22.46 7.04
N GLU A 628 -6.29 -23.06 6.24
CA GLU A 628 -7.62 -22.53 5.97
C GLU A 628 -8.64 -23.30 6.80
N TYR A 629 -9.79 -22.67 7.05
CA TYR A 629 -10.85 -23.27 7.84
C TYR A 629 -12.17 -23.22 7.09
N VAL A 630 -12.94 -24.33 7.18
CA VAL A 630 -14.35 -24.34 6.83
C VAL A 630 -15.14 -24.41 8.13
N LEU A 631 -15.80 -23.32 8.48
CA LEU A 631 -16.65 -23.21 9.66
C LEU A 631 -18.06 -23.69 9.29
N VAL A 632 -18.52 -24.75 9.93
CA VAL A 632 -19.84 -25.34 9.68
C VAL A 632 -20.82 -24.86 10.72
N PHE A 633 -21.77 -24.05 10.30
CA PHE A 633 -22.82 -23.51 11.17
C PHE A 633 -24.17 -24.11 10.85
N ARG A 634 -25.05 -24.19 11.84
CA ARG A 634 -26.45 -24.65 11.70
C ARG A 634 -27.41 -23.57 12.16
N LYS A 635 -28.40 -23.28 11.34
CA LYS A 635 -29.55 -22.50 11.77
C LYS A 635 -30.45 -23.37 12.67
N PRO A 636 -30.99 -22.90 13.80
CA PRO A 636 -31.96 -23.66 14.59
C PRO A 636 -33.15 -24.09 13.76
N PRO A 637 -33.68 -25.32 13.94
CA PRO A 637 -34.94 -25.73 13.33
C PRO A 637 -36.11 -24.96 13.93
N SER A 638 -37.26 -24.96 13.24
CA SER A 638 -38.47 -24.30 13.76
C SER A 638 -39.02 -25.04 15.00
N ASP A 639 -38.88 -26.39 15.01
CA ASP A 639 -39.19 -27.22 16.17
C ASP A 639 -37.90 -27.73 16.82
N SER A 640 -37.52 -27.14 17.94
CA SER A 640 -36.34 -27.57 18.70
C SER A 640 -36.50 -28.91 19.41
N ALA A 641 -37.69 -29.46 19.52
CA ALA A 641 -37.94 -30.70 20.23
C ALA A 641 -37.48 -31.94 19.44
N THR A 642 -37.43 -31.83 18.12
CA THR A 642 -37.06 -32.99 17.24
C THR A 642 -35.60 -33.07 16.89
N SER A 643 -34.84 -32.01 17.07
CA SER A 643 -33.42 -31.84 16.64
C SER A 643 -33.18 -32.00 15.13
N TYR A 644 -34.21 -32.30 14.33
CA TYR A 644 -34.11 -32.41 12.87
C TYR A 644 -34.33 -31.02 12.21
N ALA A 645 -33.83 -30.87 10.99
CA ALA A 645 -34.19 -29.75 10.14
C ALA A 645 -35.65 -29.86 9.70
N ASP A 646 -36.32 -28.75 9.42
CA ASP A 646 -37.71 -28.74 8.91
C ASP A 646 -37.79 -29.50 7.59
N VAL A 647 -36.75 -29.41 6.75
CA VAL A 647 -36.52 -30.24 5.58
C VAL A 647 -35.18 -30.93 5.73
N PRO A 648 -35.12 -32.19 6.19
CA PRO A 648 -33.85 -32.87 6.45
C PRO A 648 -33.12 -33.28 5.17
N VAL A 649 -31.79 -33.35 5.25
CA VAL A 649 -30.96 -34.00 4.22
C VAL A 649 -31.09 -35.52 4.41
N ALA A 650 -31.98 -36.16 3.65
CA ALA A 650 -32.31 -37.57 3.82
C ALA A 650 -31.71 -38.46 2.72
N ARG A 651 -31.18 -39.60 3.13
CA ARG A 651 -30.72 -40.66 2.22
C ARG A 651 -31.72 -41.82 2.21
N ARG A 652 -32.14 -42.25 1.03
CA ARG A 652 -33.05 -43.40 0.90
C ARG A 652 -32.30 -44.69 1.21
N LYS A 653 -32.79 -45.52 2.16
CA LYS A 653 -32.12 -46.74 2.58
C LYS A 653 -31.84 -47.74 1.43
N ALA A 654 -32.71 -47.78 0.40
CA ALA A 654 -32.52 -48.63 -0.77
C ALA A 654 -31.26 -48.28 -1.59
N GLY A 655 -30.92 -46.99 -1.71
CA GLY A 655 -29.72 -46.54 -2.43
C GLY A 655 -28.53 -46.21 -1.52
N TYR A 656 -28.65 -46.42 -0.19
CA TYR A 656 -27.62 -46.07 0.79
C TYR A 656 -27.41 -47.25 1.78
N PRO A 657 -26.73 -48.35 1.35
CA PRO A 657 -26.49 -49.52 2.17
C PRO A 657 -25.50 -49.20 3.31
N ARG A 658 -25.51 -50.07 4.35
CA ARG A 658 -24.61 -49.93 5.51
C ARG A 658 -23.13 -49.86 5.13
N ALA A 659 -22.73 -50.64 4.13
CA ALA A 659 -21.35 -50.63 3.62
C ALA A 659 -20.97 -49.23 3.10
N ARG A 660 -21.84 -48.56 2.32
CA ARG A 660 -21.61 -47.21 1.86
C ARG A 660 -21.57 -46.20 3.02
N TRP A 661 -22.48 -46.36 3.96
CA TRP A 661 -22.45 -45.53 5.17
C TRP A 661 -21.12 -45.64 5.92
N GLN A 662 -20.56 -46.83 6.07
CA GLN A 662 -19.26 -47.02 6.74
C GLN A 662 -18.14 -46.30 6.00
N VAL A 663 -18.11 -46.36 4.67
CA VAL A 663 -17.14 -45.68 3.85
C VAL A 663 -17.31 -44.16 3.99
N ASP A 664 -18.52 -43.63 3.85
CA ASP A 664 -18.82 -42.23 3.95
C ASP A 664 -18.50 -41.68 5.37
N ALA A 665 -18.82 -42.46 6.42
CA ALA A 665 -18.51 -42.07 7.80
C ALA A 665 -17.01 -41.99 8.09
N HIS A 666 -16.20 -42.78 7.41
CA HIS A 666 -14.76 -42.76 7.51
C HIS A 666 -14.08 -41.79 6.50
N GLY A 667 -14.61 -41.71 5.28
CA GLY A 667 -13.99 -40.94 4.20
C GLY A 667 -14.31 -39.46 4.21
N PHE A 668 -15.45 -39.04 4.78
CA PHE A 668 -15.88 -37.64 4.66
C PHE A 668 -15.03 -36.69 5.49
N TRP A 669 -14.66 -37.08 6.69
CA TRP A 669 -13.90 -36.20 7.64
C TRP A 669 -12.41 -36.50 7.71
N ARG A 670 -11.94 -37.51 6.96
CA ARG A 670 -10.55 -37.95 7.02
C ARG A 670 -9.87 -37.79 5.69
N SER A 671 -8.64 -37.34 5.73
CA SER A 671 -7.70 -37.48 4.63
C SER A 671 -7.07 -38.85 4.67
N SER A 672 -6.60 -39.38 3.52
CA SER A 672 -5.69 -40.52 3.50
C SER A 672 -4.43 -40.17 4.27
N GLY A 673 -3.96 -41.07 5.14
CA GLY A 673 -2.70 -40.88 5.84
C GLY A 673 -1.58 -41.65 5.17
N ASP A 674 -0.37 -41.08 5.17
CA ASP A 674 0.83 -41.74 4.69
C ASP A 674 1.91 -41.79 5.78
N ARG A 675 2.78 -42.78 5.71
CA ARG A 675 4.02 -42.75 6.47
C ARG A 675 5.16 -42.13 5.65
N PRO A 676 6.19 -41.53 6.28
CA PRO A 676 7.39 -41.18 5.57
C PRO A 676 8.11 -42.43 5.05
N LEU A 677 8.78 -42.29 3.91
CA LEU A 677 9.64 -43.35 3.39
C LEU A 677 10.87 -43.50 4.29
N LEU A 678 11.31 -44.75 4.43
CA LEU A 678 12.50 -45.05 5.25
C LEU A 678 13.81 -44.64 4.52
N PRO A 679 14.89 -44.38 5.24
CA PRO A 679 16.20 -44.08 4.64
C PRO A 679 16.66 -45.14 3.63
N GLU A 680 16.41 -46.42 3.90
CA GLU A 680 16.75 -47.54 3.03
C GLU A 680 15.97 -47.55 1.72
N GLU A 681 14.71 -47.05 1.75
CA GLU A 681 13.85 -46.97 0.59
C GLU A 681 14.28 -45.85 -0.38
N VAL A 682 14.85 -44.78 0.13
CA VAL A 682 15.21 -43.57 -0.67
C VAL A 682 16.69 -43.34 -0.79
N GLY A 683 17.52 -43.88 0.08
CA GLY A 683 18.96 -43.57 0.16
C GLY A 683 19.78 -43.86 -1.09
N THR A 684 19.26 -44.69 -2.01
CA THR A 684 19.93 -45.05 -3.28
C THR A 684 19.32 -44.32 -4.48
N LEU A 685 18.18 -43.65 -4.32
CA LEU A 685 17.43 -43.05 -5.43
C LEU A 685 18.02 -41.71 -5.86
N PRO A 686 17.99 -41.41 -7.18
CA PRO A 686 18.17 -40.04 -7.67
C PRO A 686 17.07 -39.12 -7.08
N ALA A 687 17.35 -37.81 -6.99
CA ALA A 687 16.43 -36.84 -6.45
C ALA A 687 15.03 -36.86 -7.14
N SER A 688 15.00 -36.99 -8.48
CA SER A 688 13.76 -37.07 -9.25
C SER A 688 12.91 -38.30 -8.90
N ASP A 689 13.54 -39.45 -8.69
CA ASP A 689 12.85 -40.67 -8.33
C ASP A 689 12.37 -40.65 -6.87
N MET A 690 13.13 -39.97 -6.01
CA MET A 690 12.73 -39.74 -4.62
C MET A 690 11.43 -38.92 -4.55
N PHE A 691 11.34 -37.79 -5.29
CA PHE A 691 10.14 -36.99 -5.39
C PHE A 691 8.93 -37.80 -5.91
N ARG A 692 9.16 -38.62 -6.94
CA ARG A 692 8.12 -39.45 -7.51
C ARG A 692 7.64 -40.50 -6.49
N ARG A 693 8.54 -41.15 -5.78
CA ARG A 693 8.20 -42.15 -4.75
C ARG A 693 7.36 -41.55 -3.63
N PHE A 694 7.73 -40.39 -3.12
CA PHE A 694 6.94 -39.70 -2.10
C PHE A 694 5.54 -39.35 -2.61
N ARG A 695 5.41 -38.88 -3.84
CA ARG A 695 4.11 -38.53 -4.43
C ARG A 695 3.21 -39.77 -4.63
N ASP A 696 3.80 -40.86 -5.08
CA ASP A 696 3.04 -42.03 -5.52
C ASP A 696 2.89 -43.08 -4.41
N HIS A 697 3.60 -42.92 -3.29
CA HIS A 697 3.63 -43.85 -2.18
C HIS A 697 2.63 -43.47 -1.09
N TRP A 698 1.44 -44.11 -1.19
CA TRP A 698 0.34 -43.88 -0.24
C TRP A 698 0.26 -45.04 0.74
N LEU A 699 0.56 -44.81 2.03
CA LEU A 699 0.41 -45.78 3.08
C LEU A 699 -0.47 -45.22 4.21
N ALA A 700 -1.41 -46.02 4.69
CA ALA A 700 -2.28 -45.64 5.80
C ALA A 700 -1.51 -45.73 7.13
N SER A 701 -0.77 -44.68 7.45
CA SER A 701 -0.06 -44.60 8.73
C SER A 701 0.00 -43.17 9.21
N VAL A 702 0.29 -42.99 10.48
CA VAL A 702 0.43 -41.67 11.10
C VAL A 702 1.77 -41.07 10.68
N TYR A 703 1.78 -39.78 10.37
CA TYR A 703 2.99 -39.05 10.07
C TYR A 703 3.89 -38.94 11.31
N ASP A 704 5.15 -39.39 11.17
CA ASP A 704 6.18 -39.31 12.18
C ASP A 704 7.19 -38.20 11.81
N TYR A 705 7.11 -37.08 12.52
CA TYR A 705 7.99 -35.93 12.33
C TYR A 705 9.46 -36.28 12.58
N ARG A 706 9.76 -37.07 13.63
CA ARG A 706 11.14 -37.43 13.99
C ARG A 706 11.77 -38.29 12.91
N GLN A 707 11.06 -39.28 12.45
CA GLN A 707 11.51 -40.14 11.35
C GLN A 707 11.75 -39.34 10.06
N HIS A 708 10.93 -38.32 9.78
CA HIS A 708 11.11 -37.46 8.60
C HIS A 708 12.37 -36.59 8.73
N VAL A 709 12.66 -36.06 9.93
CA VAL A 709 13.90 -35.31 10.21
C VAL A 709 15.12 -36.22 10.06
N GLU A 710 15.14 -37.42 10.69
CA GLU A 710 16.21 -38.40 10.60
C GLU A 710 16.52 -38.78 9.14
N LEU A 711 15.48 -38.93 8.32
CA LEU A 711 15.64 -39.19 6.91
C LEU A 711 16.32 -38.02 6.17
N GLY A 712 15.92 -36.78 6.49
CA GLY A 712 16.55 -35.58 5.94
C GLY A 712 18.04 -35.49 6.27
N GLU A 713 18.40 -35.66 7.52
CA GLU A 713 19.79 -35.65 8.01
C GLU A 713 20.63 -36.73 7.33
N HIS A 714 20.09 -37.94 7.25
CA HIS A 714 20.77 -39.05 6.56
C HIS A 714 21.04 -38.76 5.07
N LEU A 715 20.15 -38.05 4.38
CA LEU A 715 20.36 -37.65 3.00
C LEU A 715 21.35 -36.51 2.86
N GLU A 716 21.39 -35.57 3.81
CA GLU A 716 22.37 -34.48 3.86
C GLU A 716 23.79 -35.01 4.07
N ASP A 717 23.99 -35.93 5.00
CA ASP A 717 25.30 -36.59 5.26
C ASP A 717 25.86 -37.30 4.02
N LYS A 718 24.95 -37.80 3.17
CA LYS A 718 25.32 -38.42 1.89
C LYS A 718 25.44 -37.43 0.72
N ALA A 719 25.35 -36.10 0.98
CA ALA A 719 25.27 -35.05 -0.03
C ALA A 719 24.18 -35.30 -1.12
N ARG A 720 23.05 -35.89 -0.73
CA ARG A 720 21.90 -36.27 -1.59
C ARG A 720 20.60 -35.61 -1.19
N LEU A 721 20.61 -34.70 -0.24
CA LEU A 721 19.40 -33.97 0.19
C LEU A 721 18.87 -33.13 -0.98
N PRO A 722 17.65 -33.40 -1.48
CA PRO A 722 17.05 -32.56 -2.52
C PRO A 722 16.70 -31.16 -2.01
N SER A 723 16.91 -30.13 -2.82
CA SER A 723 16.55 -28.75 -2.48
C SER A 723 15.07 -28.57 -2.10
N GLY A 724 14.19 -29.41 -2.66
CA GLY A 724 12.77 -29.43 -2.37
C GLY A 724 12.33 -30.52 -1.37
N PHE A 725 13.24 -31.08 -0.57
CA PHE A 725 12.92 -32.16 0.37
C PHE A 725 11.76 -31.80 1.32
N MET A 726 11.69 -30.56 1.75
CA MET A 726 10.59 -30.04 2.59
C MET A 726 9.21 -30.07 1.95
N LEU A 727 9.11 -30.29 0.62
CA LEU A 727 7.85 -30.46 -0.10
C LEU A 727 7.31 -31.89 -0.03
N LEU A 728 8.11 -32.83 0.48
CA LEU A 728 7.81 -34.25 0.53
C LEU A 728 7.13 -34.67 1.84
N GLN A 729 6.57 -33.72 2.57
CA GLN A 729 5.82 -33.99 3.78
C GLN A 729 4.60 -34.82 3.46
N PRO A 730 4.44 -36.00 4.06
CA PRO A 730 3.24 -36.82 3.87
C PRO A 730 2.03 -36.18 4.56
N PRO A 731 0.82 -36.35 4.02
CA PRO A 731 -0.39 -35.86 4.65
C PRO A 731 -0.63 -36.58 6.00
N SER A 732 -1.17 -35.83 6.97
CA SER A 732 -1.56 -36.40 8.25
C SER A 732 -2.98 -36.98 8.20
N TRP A 733 -3.20 -38.00 9.03
CA TRP A 733 -4.49 -38.66 9.17
C TRP A 733 -5.19 -38.15 10.42
N HIS A 734 -6.15 -37.25 10.26
CA HIS A 734 -6.94 -36.71 11.35
C HIS A 734 -8.40 -36.49 10.92
N ASP A 735 -9.32 -36.64 11.88
CA ASP A 735 -10.69 -36.18 11.70
C ASP A 735 -10.71 -34.67 11.63
N ASP A 736 -11.59 -34.09 10.83
CA ASP A 736 -11.75 -32.65 10.62
C ASP A 736 -10.51 -31.92 10.07
N VAL A 737 -9.54 -32.65 9.52
CA VAL A 737 -8.35 -32.10 8.86
C VAL A 737 -8.25 -32.65 7.44
N TRP A 738 -8.39 -31.76 6.46
CA TRP A 738 -8.26 -32.13 5.05
C TRP A 738 -6.86 -31.78 4.55
N THR A 739 -6.09 -32.80 4.22
CA THR A 739 -4.73 -32.68 3.68
C THR A 739 -4.65 -32.93 2.18
N ASP A 740 -5.74 -33.40 1.57
CA ASP A 740 -5.85 -33.87 0.19
C ASP A 740 -6.63 -32.91 -0.73
N VAL A 741 -6.75 -31.65 -0.36
CA VAL A 741 -7.37 -30.61 -1.20
C VAL A 741 -6.39 -30.18 -2.29
N ALA A 742 -6.76 -30.38 -3.55
CA ALA A 742 -5.95 -30.00 -4.70
C ALA A 742 -6.07 -28.50 -4.98
N ARG A 743 -5.04 -27.73 -4.63
CA ARG A 743 -5.00 -26.28 -4.78
C ARG A 743 -5.22 -25.76 -6.21
N MET A 744 -4.74 -26.50 -7.17
CA MET A 744 -4.88 -26.15 -8.58
C MET A 744 -6.24 -26.51 -9.18
N ARG A 745 -7.07 -27.27 -8.47
CA ARG A 745 -8.39 -27.69 -8.93
C ARG A 745 -9.45 -26.63 -8.71
N THR A 746 -9.38 -25.56 -9.53
CA THR A 746 -10.20 -24.35 -9.47
C THR A 746 -10.59 -23.90 -10.88
N LEU A 747 -11.54 -22.97 -10.99
CA LEU A 747 -11.90 -22.35 -12.27
C LEU A 747 -10.78 -21.45 -12.86
N ASN A 748 -9.79 -21.04 -12.09
CA ASN A 748 -8.66 -20.23 -12.58
C ASN A 748 -7.82 -20.95 -13.65
N MET A 749 -7.72 -22.27 -13.62
CA MET A 749 -7.02 -23.01 -14.68
C MET A 749 -7.64 -22.79 -16.07
N MET A 750 -8.92 -22.45 -16.13
CA MET A 750 -9.61 -22.11 -17.39
C MET A 750 -9.30 -20.70 -17.84
N GLN A 751 -9.10 -19.75 -16.90
CA GLN A 751 -8.72 -18.37 -17.20
C GLN A 751 -7.29 -18.28 -17.76
N GLU A 752 -6.34 -19.04 -17.22
CA GLU A 752 -4.96 -19.08 -17.70
C GLU A 752 -4.88 -19.45 -19.17
N ARG A 753 -5.63 -20.46 -19.60
CA ARG A 753 -5.69 -20.89 -21.00
C ARG A 753 -6.25 -19.84 -21.95
N LYS A 754 -7.03 -18.88 -21.43
CA LYS A 754 -7.71 -17.82 -22.21
C LYS A 754 -7.03 -16.44 -22.11
N GLY A 755 -5.95 -16.30 -21.31
CA GLY A 755 -5.27 -15.02 -21.08
C GLY A 755 -6.13 -13.98 -20.35
N GLN A 756 -7.08 -14.41 -19.52
CA GLN A 756 -8.00 -13.56 -18.75
C GLN A 756 -7.40 -13.15 -17.39
N GLN A 757 -8.02 -12.16 -16.75
CA GLN A 757 -7.59 -11.70 -15.43
C GLN A 757 -7.87 -12.78 -14.36
N TYR A 758 -6.83 -13.19 -13.63
CA TYR A 758 -6.96 -14.19 -12.57
C TYR A 758 -7.82 -13.69 -11.41
N HIS A 759 -8.67 -14.58 -10.89
CA HIS A 759 -9.27 -14.39 -9.56
C HIS A 759 -8.22 -14.62 -8.47
N LEU A 760 -8.12 -13.70 -7.49
CA LEU A 760 -7.05 -13.73 -6.50
C LEU A 760 -7.07 -14.95 -5.57
N CYS A 761 -8.25 -15.45 -5.18
CA CYS A 761 -8.41 -16.56 -4.25
C CYS A 761 -9.61 -17.44 -4.63
N PRO A 762 -9.54 -18.26 -5.68
CA PRO A 762 -10.64 -19.13 -6.07
C PRO A 762 -10.82 -20.28 -5.07
N LEU A 763 -12.06 -20.60 -4.74
CA LEU A 763 -12.39 -21.74 -3.89
C LEU A 763 -12.13 -23.05 -4.65
N GLN A 764 -11.58 -24.07 -3.99
CA GLN A 764 -11.25 -25.36 -4.61
C GLN A 764 -12.50 -26.23 -4.76
N PHE A 765 -12.58 -26.96 -5.88
CA PHE A 765 -13.70 -27.89 -6.14
C PHE A 765 -13.84 -28.94 -5.05
N ASP A 766 -12.73 -29.51 -4.57
CA ASP A 766 -12.72 -30.52 -3.53
C ASP A 766 -13.45 -30.10 -2.26
N ILE A 767 -13.29 -28.83 -1.85
CA ILE A 767 -14.00 -28.28 -0.70
C ILE A 767 -15.50 -28.19 -1.01
N VAL A 768 -15.85 -27.59 -2.12
CA VAL A 768 -17.25 -27.28 -2.48
C VAL A 768 -18.04 -28.56 -2.73
N GLU A 769 -17.49 -29.50 -3.51
CA GLU A 769 -18.14 -30.75 -3.85
C GLU A 769 -18.44 -31.59 -2.60
N ARG A 770 -17.50 -31.68 -1.63
CA ARG A 770 -17.69 -32.39 -0.36
C ARG A 770 -18.82 -31.77 0.47
N LEU A 771 -18.89 -30.47 0.57
CA LEU A 771 -19.89 -29.75 1.35
C LEU A 771 -21.29 -29.87 0.71
N ILE A 772 -21.40 -29.76 -0.61
CA ILE A 772 -22.66 -29.92 -1.35
C ILE A 772 -23.18 -31.35 -1.21
N ASP A 773 -22.33 -32.34 -1.40
CA ASP A 773 -22.76 -33.75 -1.24
C ASP A 773 -23.24 -34.06 0.18
N ARG A 774 -22.54 -33.55 1.18
CA ARG A 774 -22.86 -33.83 2.59
C ARG A 774 -24.13 -33.13 3.05
N TYR A 775 -24.34 -31.86 2.70
CA TYR A 775 -25.30 -30.98 3.37
C TYR A 775 -26.48 -30.54 2.50
N SER A 776 -26.64 -31.11 1.29
CA SER A 776 -27.78 -30.79 0.43
C SER A 776 -28.44 -32.02 -0.16
N ASN A 777 -29.74 -31.94 -0.43
CA ASN A 777 -30.46 -32.91 -1.24
C ASN A 777 -30.36 -32.57 -2.73
N PRO A 778 -30.52 -33.55 -3.64
CA PRO A 778 -30.68 -33.29 -5.07
C PRO A 778 -31.82 -32.29 -5.33
N GLY A 779 -31.61 -31.34 -6.27
CA GLY A 779 -32.58 -30.31 -6.64
C GLY A 779 -32.68 -29.13 -5.68
N GLU A 780 -32.04 -29.18 -4.50
CA GLU A 780 -32.06 -28.07 -3.54
C GLU A 780 -31.19 -26.87 -3.98
N THR A 781 -31.56 -25.70 -3.48
CA THR A 781 -30.79 -24.46 -3.74
C THR A 781 -29.55 -24.38 -2.86
N VAL A 782 -28.41 -24.22 -3.48
CA VAL A 782 -27.11 -23.90 -2.85
C VAL A 782 -26.75 -22.45 -3.18
N LEU A 783 -26.57 -21.63 -2.13
CA LEU A 783 -26.31 -20.20 -2.25
C LEU A 783 -24.85 -19.85 -1.93
N ASP A 784 -24.24 -19.03 -2.78
CA ASP A 784 -22.96 -18.35 -2.53
C ASP A 784 -23.14 -16.84 -2.67
N PRO A 785 -23.13 -16.07 -1.57
CA PRO A 785 -23.26 -14.60 -1.60
C PRO A 785 -21.99 -13.88 -2.09
N PHE A 786 -20.86 -14.57 -2.23
CA PHE A 786 -19.59 -14.05 -2.72
C PHE A 786 -19.05 -14.95 -3.84
N GLY A 787 -19.79 -15.07 -4.92
CA GLY A 787 -19.63 -16.09 -5.95
C GLY A 787 -18.30 -16.12 -6.68
N GLY A 788 -17.59 -14.99 -6.77
CA GLY A 788 -16.35 -14.89 -7.53
C GLY A 788 -16.53 -15.40 -8.97
N LEU A 789 -15.78 -16.44 -9.33
CA LEU A 789 -15.95 -17.15 -10.62
C LEU A 789 -17.14 -18.15 -10.61
N MET A 790 -18.04 -18.06 -9.65
CA MET A 790 -19.21 -18.94 -9.50
C MET A 790 -18.86 -20.42 -9.26
N THR A 791 -17.80 -20.67 -8.50
CA THR A 791 -17.37 -22.07 -8.21
C THR A 791 -18.45 -22.88 -7.53
N VAL A 792 -19.16 -22.31 -6.54
CA VAL A 792 -20.23 -23.02 -5.81
C VAL A 792 -21.44 -23.29 -6.71
N PRO A 793 -22.01 -22.32 -7.42
CA PRO A 793 -23.06 -22.59 -8.42
C PRO A 793 -22.64 -23.60 -9.50
N TYR A 794 -21.40 -23.51 -9.98
CA TYR A 794 -20.84 -24.45 -10.95
C TYR A 794 -20.87 -25.90 -10.45
N CYS A 795 -20.36 -26.15 -9.24
CA CYS A 795 -20.39 -27.46 -8.63
C CYS A 795 -21.82 -27.90 -8.31
N ALA A 796 -22.69 -27.01 -7.85
CA ALA A 796 -24.08 -27.30 -7.53
C ALA A 796 -24.84 -27.87 -8.76
N VAL A 797 -24.71 -27.17 -9.90
CA VAL A 797 -25.33 -27.63 -11.18
C VAL A 797 -24.82 -29.00 -11.59
N ARG A 798 -23.50 -29.19 -11.59
CA ARG A 798 -22.89 -30.47 -11.95
C ARG A 798 -23.30 -31.63 -11.03
N MET A 799 -23.68 -31.35 -9.82
CA MET A 799 -24.12 -32.31 -8.82
C MET A 799 -25.64 -32.43 -8.75
N GLY A 800 -26.40 -31.87 -9.69
CA GLY A 800 -27.86 -31.93 -9.74
C GLY A 800 -28.55 -31.10 -8.66
N ARG A 801 -27.96 -30.00 -8.21
CA ARG A 801 -28.56 -28.99 -7.32
C ARG A 801 -28.80 -27.72 -8.10
N ARG A 802 -29.56 -26.80 -7.53
CA ARG A 802 -29.74 -25.45 -8.07
C ARG A 802 -28.69 -24.52 -7.49
N GLY A 803 -27.83 -23.94 -8.33
CA GLY A 803 -26.81 -23.01 -7.93
C GLY A 803 -27.32 -21.56 -7.95
N VAL A 804 -27.19 -20.84 -6.84
CA VAL A 804 -27.44 -19.38 -6.76
C VAL A 804 -26.15 -18.70 -6.36
N GLY A 805 -25.70 -17.73 -7.15
CA GLY A 805 -24.46 -16.99 -6.90
C GLY A 805 -24.64 -15.49 -7.06
N ILE A 806 -24.08 -14.71 -6.14
CA ILE A 806 -24.09 -13.25 -6.18
C ILE A 806 -22.63 -12.80 -6.29
N GLU A 807 -22.32 -11.91 -7.23
CA GLU A 807 -20.98 -11.39 -7.42
C GLU A 807 -21.03 -9.89 -7.77
N LEU A 808 -20.27 -9.11 -7.03
CA LEU A 808 -20.18 -7.66 -7.24
C LEU A 808 -19.31 -7.30 -8.46
N ASN A 809 -18.22 -8.06 -8.69
CA ASN A 809 -17.32 -7.82 -9.82
C ASN A 809 -17.94 -8.33 -11.13
N THR A 810 -18.32 -7.41 -12.01
CA THR A 810 -18.97 -7.73 -13.29
C THR A 810 -18.12 -8.65 -14.19
N ARG A 811 -16.80 -8.55 -14.16
CA ARG A 811 -15.93 -9.42 -14.98
C ARG A 811 -15.93 -10.85 -14.47
N TYR A 812 -15.79 -11.03 -13.15
CA TYR A 812 -15.84 -12.35 -12.52
C TYR A 812 -17.22 -13.00 -12.73
N TRP A 813 -18.29 -12.20 -12.59
CA TRP A 813 -19.65 -12.67 -12.86
C TRP A 813 -19.83 -13.13 -14.30
N LEU A 814 -19.35 -12.38 -15.32
CA LEU A 814 -19.44 -12.76 -16.72
C LEU A 814 -18.72 -14.07 -17.03
N ASP A 815 -17.47 -14.20 -16.52
CA ASP A 815 -16.67 -15.42 -16.69
C ASP A 815 -17.35 -16.60 -15.98
N GLY A 816 -17.79 -16.41 -14.74
CA GLY A 816 -18.49 -17.40 -13.95
C GLY A 816 -19.81 -17.85 -14.59
N ALA A 817 -20.62 -16.92 -15.11
CA ALA A 817 -21.85 -17.23 -15.80
C ALA A 817 -21.62 -18.10 -17.06
N ALA A 818 -20.52 -17.83 -17.78
CA ALA A 818 -20.16 -18.67 -18.93
C ALA A 818 -19.77 -20.09 -18.51
N TYR A 819 -19.04 -20.24 -17.38
CA TYR A 819 -18.68 -21.56 -16.86
C TYR A 819 -19.89 -22.34 -16.35
N VAL A 820 -20.79 -21.70 -15.61
CA VAL A 820 -21.99 -22.35 -15.08
C VAL A 820 -22.95 -22.75 -16.22
N ARG A 821 -23.09 -21.93 -17.23
CA ARG A 821 -23.88 -22.25 -18.43
C ARG A 821 -23.32 -23.49 -19.12
N ALA A 822 -22.01 -23.55 -19.36
CA ALA A 822 -21.38 -24.71 -19.98
C ALA A 822 -21.59 -25.99 -19.13
N ALA A 823 -21.52 -25.86 -17.78
CA ALA A 823 -21.82 -27.00 -16.90
C ALA A 823 -23.28 -27.45 -16.95
N ALA A 824 -24.22 -26.51 -17.11
CA ALA A 824 -25.63 -26.82 -17.24
C ALA A 824 -25.92 -27.53 -18.59
N ASP A 825 -25.32 -27.03 -19.68
CA ASP A 825 -25.41 -27.65 -21.01
C ASP A 825 -24.81 -29.07 -21.02
N GLU A 826 -23.67 -29.27 -20.34
CA GLU A 826 -23.05 -30.59 -20.17
C GLU A 826 -23.95 -31.55 -19.37
N ALA A 827 -24.55 -31.06 -18.27
CA ALA A 827 -25.44 -31.85 -17.44
C ALA A 827 -26.77 -32.22 -18.13
N ALA A 828 -27.23 -31.36 -19.04
CA ALA A 828 -28.45 -31.59 -19.83
C ALA A 828 -28.21 -32.52 -21.01
N THR A 829 -26.97 -32.78 -21.40
CA THR A 829 -26.62 -33.66 -22.52
C THR A 829 -26.61 -35.11 -22.03
N PRO A 830 -27.49 -35.98 -22.55
CA PRO A 830 -27.51 -37.38 -22.14
C PRO A 830 -26.16 -38.05 -22.40
N SER A 831 -25.66 -38.78 -21.44
CA SER A 831 -24.48 -39.62 -21.64
C SER A 831 -24.79 -40.77 -22.61
N LEU A 832 -23.75 -41.36 -23.22
CA LEU A 832 -23.92 -42.54 -24.07
C LEU A 832 -24.58 -43.69 -23.30
N PHE A 833 -24.36 -43.76 -21.98
CA PHE A 833 -24.98 -44.77 -21.12
C PHE A 833 -26.47 -44.51 -20.88
N ASP A 834 -26.87 -43.25 -20.71
CA ASP A 834 -28.28 -42.84 -20.57
C ASP A 834 -29.05 -43.12 -21.86
N LEU A 835 -28.40 -42.98 -23.01
CA LEU A 835 -29.01 -43.33 -24.32
C LEU A 835 -29.12 -44.85 -24.50
N ILE A 836 -28.22 -45.65 -23.96
CA ILE A 836 -28.29 -47.11 -23.98
C ILE A 836 -29.42 -47.61 -23.07
N ASP A 837 -29.55 -47.05 -21.85
CA ASP A 837 -30.62 -47.39 -20.90
C ASP A 837 -32.02 -47.03 -21.45
N LEU A 838 -32.15 -45.88 -22.15
CA LEU A 838 -33.36 -45.48 -22.85
C LEU A 838 -33.69 -46.43 -24.01
N GLY A 839 -32.66 -46.85 -24.74
CA GLY A 839 -32.85 -47.84 -25.82
C GLY A 839 -33.27 -49.25 -25.33
N GLU A 840 -32.81 -49.68 -24.16
CA GLU A 840 -33.22 -50.92 -23.52
C GLU A 840 -34.65 -50.81 -22.94
N MET A 841 -35.06 -49.65 -22.44
CA MET A 841 -36.44 -49.43 -21.99
C MET A 841 -37.45 -49.40 -23.16
N GLU A 842 -37.13 -48.79 -24.29
CA GLU A 842 -37.97 -48.82 -25.49
C GLU A 842 -38.04 -50.20 -26.13
N ALA A 843 -36.98 -50.98 -26.01
CA ALA A 843 -36.97 -52.35 -26.50
C ALA A 843 -37.78 -53.34 -25.63
N THR A 844 -38.19 -52.92 -24.40
CA THR A 844 -38.94 -53.75 -23.43
C THR A 844 -40.42 -53.36 -23.37
N LEU A 845 -40.83 -52.30 -24.08
CA LEU A 845 -42.23 -51.92 -24.31
C LEU A 845 -42.70 -52.39 -25.67
#